data_9f5570d27c63d99f8de420e474317bcc
#
_entry.id   9f5570d27c63d99f8de420e474317bcc
#
_cell.length_a   1.000
_cell.length_b   1.000
_cell.length_c   1.000
_cell.angle_alpha   90.00
_cell.angle_beta   90.00
_cell.angle_gamma   90.00
#
_symmetry.space_group_name_H-M   'P 1'
#
loop_
_entity.id
_entity.type
_entity.pdbx_description
1 polymer ?
#
loop_
_entity_poly.entity_id
_entity_poly.type
_entity_poly.pdbx_seq_one_letter_code
_entity_poly.pdbx_strand_id
1 'polypeptide(L)'
;MSGNVSFKLPKIMIYYNYQRKWSMKELLSPAGNMECLKAAVNNGADAVYLGGKTFGARAYAGNFSNEELKEAVNYAHLYGVKIYITVNTIIYNNEVDELIKYIEYLYKIGVDALIMQDIGMISLVRKVFPNMEVHASTQCHNHNNEGIKLLKELGVTRIVLDREMSLEEIENIDVDIEKEVFIHGALCNCYSGCCLFSFMNGGRSGNRGECTQVCRLPFKLIKNGEYVNNESKYLLSTKELNTISNFDKLMNSDIVSFKIEGRMKSPSYVGYVTRIYRKLIDNYSNRISSKEEDNLKILFNREFTNGYLFKDKVMNIESSNHRGLDIGKVIDVNKKKIKIKLDKELYQEDGIRFKNSNKGMIANFIYNEKGLLINKGNVGDIIYLDNKINLKDKDILVKTSSNYLDKEIITSSIKKILINIDIKLIDEFLDITFSDNMNNIVSDKIKVEPPIKRGTTNEEIKEKITKLGNTPFVCNNINIDIDRDIFVNMKDINNIRRLLCDKLITTRSNTNRDTVINKYSLDYNKEDDYNTEISILARNKEQVQAGIDMNIDRIYVDSELYDIYKDNDKIYLRLERVNNNYNYDSKNILATEIGAIYKYRDSNLISDYYLNVVNNYSIKFLLDNGVKRVTLSPEVNYNYLDDYILDKVELIIYGTIENMITKSCPIKELKICPCKKEDIYYLEDINKNRYRVLHNNCLTHIMHYKKINYIDNISYYKNIGIRSYRLELLDESYEEVIRLINEIRK
;
A
#
# COMPACT_ATOMS: atom_id res chain seq x y z
N MET A 1 28.96 15.86 -52.67
CA MET A 1 29.76 14.96 -51.80
C MET A 1 29.43 15.31 -50.37
N SER A 2 28.48 14.60 -49.81
CA SER A 2 28.04 14.77 -48.40
C SER A 2 28.57 13.59 -47.59
N GLY A 3 29.57 13.83 -46.78
CA GLY A 3 30.16 12.83 -45.92
C GLY A 3 29.36 12.71 -44.62
N ASN A 4 28.66 11.59 -44.43
CA ASN A 4 28.07 11.18 -43.16
C ASN A 4 29.16 10.76 -42.18
N VAL A 5 29.40 11.55 -41.13
CA VAL A 5 30.25 11.14 -40.01
C VAL A 5 29.33 10.50 -38.95
N SER A 6 29.33 9.18 -38.89
CA SER A 6 28.69 8.44 -37.81
C SER A 6 29.57 8.47 -36.57
N PHE A 7 29.18 9.22 -35.54
CA PHE A 7 29.82 9.15 -34.23
C PHE A 7 29.43 7.83 -33.54
N LYS A 8 30.34 6.87 -33.53
CA LYS A 8 30.27 5.71 -32.62
C LYS A 8 30.57 6.21 -31.20
N LEU A 9 29.55 6.26 -30.35
CA LEU A 9 29.73 6.44 -28.92
C LEU A 9 30.57 5.29 -28.34
N PRO A 10 31.58 5.59 -27.50
CA PRO A 10 32.46 4.54 -26.94
C PRO A 10 31.70 3.60 -26.01
N LYS A 11 32.03 2.31 -26.04
CA LYS A 11 31.45 1.23 -25.19
C LYS A 11 31.42 1.56 -23.68
N ILE A 12 32.25 2.46 -23.20
CA ILE A 12 32.30 2.94 -21.81
C ILE A 12 31.05 3.72 -21.42
N MET A 13 30.46 4.52 -22.35
CA MET A 13 29.24 5.27 -22.09
C MET A 13 28.00 4.39 -21.96
N ILE A 14 27.96 3.25 -22.66
CA ILE A 14 26.88 2.26 -22.57
C ILE A 14 26.96 1.54 -21.21
N TYR A 15 28.16 1.24 -20.73
CA TYR A 15 28.37 0.61 -19.42
C TYR A 15 28.02 1.55 -18.26
N TYR A 16 28.31 2.86 -18.39
CA TYR A 16 27.96 3.88 -17.40
C TYR A 16 26.44 4.14 -17.34
N ASN A 17 25.75 4.12 -18.47
CA ASN A 17 24.28 4.21 -18.51
C ASN A 17 23.61 2.93 -17.98
N TYR A 18 24.20 1.77 -18.19
CA TYR A 18 23.70 0.50 -17.63
C TYR A 18 23.85 0.46 -16.11
N GLN A 19 25.00 0.85 -15.57
CA GLN A 19 25.20 0.97 -14.10
C GLN A 19 24.28 2.03 -13.47
N ARG A 20 24.02 3.17 -14.15
CA ARG A 20 23.07 4.18 -13.67
C ARG A 20 21.63 3.66 -13.59
N LYS A 21 21.21 2.82 -14.53
CA LYS A 21 19.87 2.19 -14.50
C LYS A 21 19.70 1.22 -13.32
N TRP A 22 20.79 0.55 -12.91
CA TRP A 22 20.80 -0.38 -11.77
C TRP A 22 20.95 0.32 -10.41
N SER A 23 21.59 1.49 -10.35
CA SER A 23 21.75 2.27 -9.12
C SER A 23 20.48 3.02 -8.66
N MET A 24 19.39 2.94 -9.41
CA MET A 24 18.16 3.70 -9.18
C MET A 24 16.97 2.88 -8.64
N LYS A 25 17.16 1.61 -8.27
CA LYS A 25 16.08 0.77 -7.69
C LYS A 25 15.91 1.10 -6.21
N GLU A 26 14.74 1.63 -5.84
CA GLU A 26 14.38 2.01 -4.48
C GLU A 26 13.73 0.85 -3.74
N LEU A 27 14.17 0.56 -2.52
CA LEU A 27 13.50 -0.33 -1.58
C LEU A 27 12.67 0.49 -0.59
N LEU A 28 11.35 0.41 -0.74
CA LEU A 28 10.39 1.12 0.08
C LEU A 28 9.82 0.22 1.18
N SER A 29 10.19 0.50 2.43
CA SER A 29 9.80 -0.30 3.60
C SER A 29 8.68 0.36 4.40
N PRO A 30 7.82 -0.44 5.09
CA PRO A 30 6.76 0.09 5.94
C PRO A 30 7.27 0.48 7.33
N ALA A 31 6.62 1.47 7.96
CA ALA A 31 6.75 1.66 9.41
C ALA A 31 5.40 1.99 10.05
N GLY A 32 5.03 1.24 11.09
CA GLY A 32 3.84 1.51 11.91
C GLY A 32 4.15 2.29 13.17
N ASN A 33 5.41 2.36 13.58
CA ASN A 33 5.93 3.08 14.73
C ASN A 33 7.43 3.35 14.57
N MET A 34 8.03 4.07 15.54
CA MET A 34 9.44 4.46 15.50
C MET A 34 10.41 3.27 15.52
N GLU A 35 10.07 2.16 16.20
CA GLU A 35 10.89 0.94 16.22
C GLU A 35 10.94 0.28 14.84
N CYS A 36 9.80 0.23 14.14
CA CYS A 36 9.73 -0.27 12.77
C CYS A 36 10.55 0.62 11.80
N LEU A 37 10.50 1.95 11.97
CA LEU A 37 11.31 2.88 11.19
C LEU A 37 12.80 2.60 11.38
N LYS A 38 13.26 2.51 12.63
CA LYS A 38 14.66 2.19 12.96
C LYS A 38 15.07 0.84 12.38
N ALA A 39 14.19 -0.17 12.46
CA ALA A 39 14.44 -1.48 11.87
C ALA A 39 14.57 -1.40 10.33
N ALA A 40 13.72 -0.65 9.63
CA ALA A 40 13.78 -0.45 8.19
C ALA A 40 15.10 0.23 7.77
N VAL A 41 15.43 1.37 8.39
CA VAL A 41 16.64 2.16 8.10
C VAL A 41 17.91 1.34 8.34
N ASN A 42 18.01 0.64 9.48
CA ASN A 42 19.19 -0.15 9.83
C ASN A 42 19.39 -1.39 8.94
N ASN A 43 18.34 -1.85 8.27
CA ASN A 43 18.39 -3.02 7.39
C ASN A 43 18.36 -2.66 5.89
N GLY A 44 18.56 -1.38 5.53
CA GLY A 44 18.88 -0.97 4.17
C GLY A 44 17.70 -0.50 3.33
N ALA A 45 16.65 0.04 3.93
CA ALA A 45 15.62 0.77 3.19
C ALA A 45 16.21 2.05 2.58
N ASP A 46 15.80 2.37 1.35
CA ASP A 46 16.10 3.65 0.67
C ASP A 46 15.02 4.69 0.99
N ALA A 47 13.79 4.22 1.19
CA ALA A 47 12.67 5.03 1.64
C ALA A 47 11.79 4.26 2.62
N VAL A 48 11.07 4.99 3.49
CA VAL A 48 10.10 4.40 4.42
C VAL A 48 8.76 5.11 4.27
N TYR A 49 7.68 4.33 4.12
CA TYR A 49 6.35 4.90 4.16
C TYR A 49 5.67 4.63 5.50
N LEU A 50 5.03 5.67 6.01
CA LEU A 50 4.35 5.65 7.31
C LEU A 50 3.11 6.53 7.30
N GLY A 51 2.32 6.54 8.35
CA GLY A 51 1.12 7.35 8.45
C GLY A 51 1.03 8.11 9.76
N GLY A 52 0.50 9.31 9.70
CA GLY A 52 0.03 10.02 10.88
C GLY A 52 -1.26 9.44 11.45
N LYS A 53 -1.75 10.02 12.54
CA LYS A 53 -2.98 9.57 13.22
C LYS A 53 -4.24 9.76 12.38
N THR A 54 -4.21 10.67 11.40
CA THR A 54 -5.33 10.99 10.49
C THR A 54 -4.98 10.67 9.04
N PHE A 55 -5.99 10.51 8.19
CA PHE A 55 -5.92 10.39 6.73
C PHE A 55 -5.14 9.19 6.16
N GLY A 56 -4.78 8.20 6.98
CA GLY A 56 -4.06 7.01 6.52
C GLY A 56 -4.91 5.74 6.47
N ALA A 57 -4.81 4.94 5.38
CA ALA A 57 -5.57 3.71 5.16
C ALA A 57 -5.19 2.52 6.08
N ARG A 58 -4.64 2.75 7.25
CA ARG A 58 -4.35 1.77 8.30
C ARG A 58 -4.64 2.41 9.66
N ALA A 59 -5.92 2.72 9.94
CA ALA A 59 -6.35 3.39 11.16
C ALA A 59 -5.91 2.64 12.45
N TYR A 60 -5.82 1.30 12.40
CA TYR A 60 -5.41 0.45 13.53
C TYR A 60 -3.89 0.19 13.65
N ALA A 61 -3.06 0.77 12.80
CA ALA A 61 -1.62 0.80 13.03
C ALA A 61 -1.29 1.75 14.19
N GLY A 62 -0.11 1.63 14.80
CA GLY A 62 0.34 2.55 15.87
C GLY A 62 0.25 4.01 15.44
N ASN A 63 0.60 4.30 14.19
CA ASN A 63 0.64 5.61 13.56
C ASN A 63 1.42 6.66 14.40
N PHE A 64 1.89 7.70 13.76
CA PHE A 64 2.79 8.68 14.36
C PHE A 64 2.03 9.96 14.78
N SER A 65 2.32 10.50 15.97
CA SER A 65 1.94 11.87 16.31
C SER A 65 2.73 12.89 15.46
N ASN A 66 2.35 14.15 15.49
CA ASN A 66 3.08 15.20 14.76
C ASN A 66 4.54 15.31 15.23
N GLU A 67 4.77 15.20 16.53
CA GLU A 67 6.12 15.21 17.13
C GLU A 67 6.94 13.99 16.69
N GLU A 68 6.32 12.80 16.72
CA GLU A 68 6.95 11.57 16.25
C GLU A 68 7.23 11.61 14.74
N LEU A 69 6.37 12.26 13.92
CA LEU A 69 6.62 12.46 12.49
C LEU A 69 7.87 13.30 12.26
N LYS A 70 8.04 14.39 13.02
CA LYS A 70 9.26 15.22 12.94
C LYS A 70 10.51 14.45 13.35
N GLU A 71 10.43 13.67 14.44
CA GLU A 71 11.53 12.78 14.87
C GLU A 71 11.84 11.73 13.79
N ALA A 72 10.82 11.13 13.18
CA ALA A 72 10.96 10.12 12.13
C ALA A 72 11.65 10.68 10.89
N VAL A 73 11.26 11.86 10.42
CA VAL A 73 11.88 12.55 9.29
C VAL A 73 13.36 12.85 9.61
N ASN A 74 13.65 13.48 10.75
CA ASN A 74 15.02 13.79 11.15
C ASN A 74 15.90 12.54 11.24
N TYR A 75 15.37 11.47 11.84
CA TYR A 75 16.08 10.19 11.95
C TYR A 75 16.37 9.57 10.58
N ALA A 76 15.37 9.49 9.71
CA ALA A 76 15.53 8.90 8.39
C ALA A 76 16.50 9.69 7.52
N HIS A 77 16.35 11.02 7.47
CA HIS A 77 17.21 11.91 6.70
C HIS A 77 18.66 11.89 7.20
N LEU A 78 18.89 11.76 8.51
CA LEU A 78 20.24 11.56 9.05
C LEU A 78 20.96 10.41 8.35
N TYR A 79 20.25 9.33 8.05
CA TYR A 79 20.78 8.14 7.35
C TYR A 79 20.61 8.17 5.81
N GLY A 80 20.11 9.27 5.25
CA GLY A 80 19.86 9.42 3.81
C GLY A 80 18.68 8.58 3.30
N VAL A 81 17.69 8.34 4.15
CA VAL A 81 16.46 7.57 3.84
C VAL A 81 15.30 8.54 3.70
N LYS A 82 14.52 8.41 2.61
CA LYS A 82 13.35 9.24 2.35
C LYS A 82 12.15 8.83 3.20
N ILE A 83 11.26 9.78 3.48
CA ILE A 83 9.99 9.55 4.19
C ILE A 83 8.80 9.90 3.30
N TYR A 84 7.92 8.91 3.08
CA TYR A 84 6.66 9.08 2.36
C TYR A 84 5.48 8.93 3.31
N ILE A 85 4.61 9.94 3.36
CA ILE A 85 3.45 9.92 4.26
C ILE A 85 2.21 9.46 3.50
N THR A 86 1.51 8.46 4.08
CA THR A 86 0.23 8.01 3.54
C THR A 86 -0.88 8.99 3.92
N VAL A 87 -1.46 9.63 2.91
CA VAL A 87 -2.69 10.42 2.94
C VAL A 87 -3.67 9.75 1.95
N ASN A 88 -3.84 8.44 2.12
CA ASN A 88 -4.45 7.58 1.12
C ASN A 88 -5.83 7.05 1.56
N THR A 89 -6.63 7.95 2.09
CA THR A 89 -8.07 7.76 2.34
C THR A 89 -8.89 8.69 1.45
N ILE A 90 -10.16 8.37 1.24
CA ILE A 90 -11.15 9.34 0.74
C ILE A 90 -11.39 10.40 1.81
N ILE A 91 -11.64 11.64 1.41
CA ILE A 91 -11.73 12.82 2.30
C ILE A 91 -13.10 13.45 2.16
N TYR A 92 -13.83 13.62 3.26
CA TYR A 92 -15.12 14.31 3.26
C TYR A 92 -14.95 15.83 3.23
N ASN A 93 -15.99 16.57 2.82
CA ASN A 93 -15.96 18.03 2.70
C ASN A 93 -15.48 18.74 3.97
N ASN A 94 -15.96 18.32 5.12
CA ASN A 94 -15.63 18.91 6.42
C ASN A 94 -14.20 18.60 6.91
N GLU A 95 -13.46 17.74 6.23
CA GLU A 95 -12.08 17.36 6.58
C GLU A 95 -11.03 18.12 5.74
N VAL A 96 -11.44 18.83 4.69
CA VAL A 96 -10.52 19.43 3.70
C VAL A 96 -9.57 20.44 4.35
N ASP A 97 -10.09 21.35 5.18
CA ASP A 97 -9.25 22.37 5.83
C ASP A 97 -8.26 21.76 6.83
N GLU A 98 -8.66 20.70 7.54
CA GLU A 98 -7.76 19.96 8.43
C GLU A 98 -6.66 19.26 7.61
N LEU A 99 -7.02 18.64 6.49
CA LEU A 99 -6.08 18.01 5.58
C LEU A 99 -5.03 19.00 5.06
N ILE A 100 -5.44 20.19 4.61
CA ILE A 100 -4.51 21.21 4.09
C ILE A 100 -3.56 21.68 5.19
N LYS A 101 -4.01 21.92 6.40
CA LYS A 101 -3.16 22.26 7.55
C LYS A 101 -2.18 21.13 7.89
N TYR A 102 -2.63 19.90 7.80
CA TYR A 102 -1.78 18.73 8.03
C TYR A 102 -0.69 18.62 6.96
N ILE A 103 -1.02 18.79 5.68
CA ILE A 103 -0.05 18.74 4.58
C ILE A 103 0.94 19.91 4.69
N GLU A 104 0.51 21.10 5.07
CA GLU A 104 1.39 22.23 5.37
C GLU A 104 2.44 21.86 6.43
N TYR A 105 1.98 21.23 7.52
CA TYR A 105 2.86 20.74 8.58
C TYR A 105 3.86 19.72 8.03
N LEU A 106 3.41 18.71 7.27
CA LEU A 106 4.26 17.69 6.67
C LEU A 106 5.32 18.30 5.75
N TYR A 107 4.93 19.29 4.95
CA TYR A 107 5.87 19.98 4.07
C TYR A 107 6.96 20.71 4.88
N LYS A 108 6.56 21.45 5.94
CA LYS A 108 7.48 22.21 6.81
C LYS A 108 8.51 21.32 7.52
N ILE A 109 8.12 20.13 7.96
CA ILE A 109 9.04 19.19 8.60
C ILE A 109 9.91 18.40 7.61
N GLY A 110 9.74 18.61 6.30
CA GLY A 110 10.62 18.06 5.26
C GLY A 110 10.21 16.66 4.74
N VAL A 111 8.94 16.27 4.83
CA VAL A 111 8.44 15.03 4.20
C VAL A 111 8.73 15.04 2.70
N ASP A 112 9.23 13.92 2.16
CA ASP A 112 9.69 13.86 0.77
C ASP A 112 8.54 13.72 -0.21
N ALA A 113 7.51 12.90 0.09
CA ALA A 113 6.33 12.75 -0.77
C ALA A 113 5.08 12.34 0.03
N LEU A 114 3.92 12.58 -0.57
CA LEU A 114 2.62 12.10 -0.10
C LEU A 114 2.14 10.94 -0.97
N ILE A 115 1.61 9.87 -0.36
CA ILE A 115 0.93 8.79 -1.07
C ILE A 115 -0.57 9.03 -0.92
N MET A 116 -1.27 9.40 -2.02
CA MET A 116 -2.65 9.87 -1.99
C MET A 116 -3.58 8.99 -2.83
N GLN A 117 -4.88 9.00 -2.49
CA GLN A 117 -5.94 8.25 -3.18
C GLN A 117 -6.98 9.18 -3.82
N ASP A 118 -7.50 10.15 -3.07
CA ASP A 118 -8.62 10.99 -3.47
C ASP A 118 -8.23 11.93 -4.60
N ILE A 119 -8.89 11.81 -5.76
CA ILE A 119 -8.52 12.51 -6.99
C ILE A 119 -8.70 14.03 -6.88
N GLY A 120 -9.77 14.47 -6.18
CA GLY A 120 -10.01 15.90 -5.92
C GLY A 120 -8.96 16.47 -4.99
N MET A 121 -8.54 15.70 -3.98
CA MET A 121 -7.47 16.11 -3.06
C MET A 121 -6.10 16.11 -3.74
N ILE A 122 -5.79 15.14 -4.62
CA ILE A 122 -4.57 15.17 -5.43
C ILE A 122 -4.54 16.47 -6.25
N SER A 123 -5.63 16.81 -6.96
CA SER A 123 -5.74 18.03 -7.73
C SER A 123 -5.56 19.29 -6.86
N LEU A 124 -6.21 19.33 -5.69
CA LEU A 124 -6.11 20.45 -4.76
C LEU A 124 -4.69 20.62 -4.23
N VAL A 125 -4.08 19.54 -3.75
CA VAL A 125 -2.74 19.56 -3.15
C VAL A 125 -1.69 20.01 -4.16
N ARG A 126 -1.78 19.57 -5.41
CA ARG A 126 -0.87 20.02 -6.47
C ARG A 126 -1.01 21.52 -6.80
N LYS A 127 -2.21 22.08 -6.64
CA LYS A 127 -2.46 23.53 -6.78
C LYS A 127 -1.94 24.34 -5.59
N VAL A 128 -2.20 23.84 -4.38
CA VAL A 128 -1.86 24.56 -3.12
C VAL A 128 -0.38 24.44 -2.78
N PHE A 129 0.21 23.24 -2.99
CA PHE A 129 1.60 22.92 -2.68
C PHE A 129 2.33 22.42 -3.94
N PRO A 130 2.66 23.28 -4.90
CA PRO A 130 3.23 22.88 -6.20
C PRO A 130 4.56 22.11 -6.08
N ASN A 131 5.31 22.31 -5.00
CA ASN A 131 6.59 21.66 -4.74
C ASN A 131 6.48 20.37 -3.91
N MET A 132 5.27 20.01 -3.41
CA MET A 132 5.05 18.73 -2.71
C MET A 132 4.97 17.60 -3.72
N GLU A 133 5.82 16.61 -3.59
CA GLU A 133 5.77 15.41 -4.42
C GLU A 133 4.55 14.54 -4.03
N VAL A 134 3.82 14.06 -5.04
CA VAL A 134 2.63 13.22 -4.85
C VAL A 134 2.79 11.92 -5.63
N HIS A 135 2.64 10.80 -4.93
CA HIS A 135 2.56 9.46 -5.48
C HIS A 135 1.10 8.99 -5.46
N ALA A 136 0.58 8.53 -6.60
CA ALA A 136 -0.76 7.94 -6.64
C ALA A 136 -0.74 6.57 -5.93
N SER A 137 -1.56 6.44 -4.89
CA SER A 137 -1.74 5.17 -4.18
C SER A 137 -2.27 4.08 -5.10
N THR A 138 -1.97 2.81 -4.80
CA THR A 138 -2.65 1.68 -5.46
C THR A 138 -4.18 1.75 -5.31
N GLN A 139 -4.69 2.51 -4.32
CA GLN A 139 -6.12 2.74 -4.12
C GLN A 139 -6.75 3.69 -5.15
N CYS A 140 -5.96 4.32 -6.03
CA CYS A 140 -6.46 5.04 -7.20
C CYS A 140 -6.85 4.09 -8.36
N HIS A 141 -6.63 2.78 -8.20
CA HIS A 141 -6.89 1.76 -9.23
C HIS A 141 -6.05 1.98 -10.50
N ASN A 142 -4.71 1.95 -10.31
CA ASN A 142 -3.72 2.26 -11.35
C ASN A 142 -3.39 1.02 -12.18
N HIS A 143 -4.11 0.78 -13.28
CA HIS A 143 -3.95 -0.44 -14.07
C HIS A 143 -3.87 -0.23 -15.60
N ASN A 144 -4.11 0.99 -16.10
CA ASN A 144 -4.14 1.27 -17.53
C ASN A 144 -3.47 2.59 -17.91
N ASN A 145 -3.08 2.71 -19.18
CA ASN A 145 -2.38 3.88 -19.69
C ASN A 145 -3.18 5.17 -19.56
N GLU A 146 -4.49 5.12 -19.83
CA GLU A 146 -5.32 6.32 -19.88
C GLU A 146 -5.49 6.95 -18.48
N GLY A 147 -5.73 6.13 -17.47
CA GLY A 147 -5.79 6.60 -16.07
C GLY A 147 -4.46 7.16 -15.59
N ILE A 148 -3.35 6.51 -15.97
CA ILE A 148 -2.00 6.97 -15.62
C ILE A 148 -1.65 8.29 -16.31
N LYS A 149 -2.09 8.51 -17.57
CA LYS A 149 -1.94 9.80 -18.26
C LYS A 149 -2.66 10.92 -17.51
N LEU A 150 -3.90 10.68 -17.05
CA LEU A 150 -4.64 11.67 -16.26
C LEU A 150 -3.92 12.04 -14.98
N LEU A 151 -3.39 11.05 -14.25
CA LEU A 151 -2.62 11.29 -13.02
C LEU A 151 -1.33 12.06 -13.30
N LYS A 152 -0.65 11.77 -14.42
CA LYS A 152 0.54 12.51 -14.85
C LYS A 152 0.20 13.97 -15.20
N GLU A 153 -0.93 14.23 -15.87
CA GLU A 153 -1.41 15.60 -16.15
C GLU A 153 -1.68 16.38 -14.85
N LEU A 154 -2.12 15.70 -13.79
CA LEU A 154 -2.25 16.29 -12.44
C LEU A 154 -0.92 16.58 -11.75
N GLY A 155 0.21 16.17 -12.33
CA GLY A 155 1.53 16.34 -11.75
C GLY A 155 1.91 15.29 -10.71
N VAL A 156 1.28 14.11 -10.74
CA VAL A 156 1.74 12.94 -10.01
C VAL A 156 3.06 12.46 -10.60
N THR A 157 4.05 12.16 -9.74
CA THR A 157 5.40 11.79 -10.17
C THR A 157 5.64 10.28 -10.16
N ARG A 158 4.87 9.55 -9.34
CA ARG A 158 4.97 8.08 -9.19
C ARG A 158 3.60 7.45 -9.05
N ILE A 159 3.44 6.27 -9.65
CA ILE A 159 2.23 5.45 -9.51
C ILE A 159 2.54 4.14 -8.78
N VAL A 160 1.71 3.80 -7.79
CA VAL A 160 1.72 2.48 -7.17
C VAL A 160 0.71 1.62 -7.93
N LEU A 161 1.21 0.68 -8.70
CA LEU A 161 0.41 -0.15 -9.59
C LEU A 161 -0.50 -1.13 -8.82
N ASP A 162 -1.57 -1.55 -9.46
CA ASP A 162 -2.48 -2.55 -8.91
C ASP A 162 -1.77 -3.89 -8.72
N ARG A 163 -2.06 -4.57 -7.60
CA ARG A 163 -1.46 -5.86 -7.23
C ARG A 163 -1.91 -7.00 -8.13
N GLU A 164 -2.98 -6.79 -8.88
CA GLU A 164 -3.61 -7.73 -9.81
C GLU A 164 -2.93 -7.74 -11.18
N MET A 165 -2.06 -6.78 -11.47
CA MET A 165 -1.32 -6.71 -12.73
C MET A 165 -0.21 -7.76 -12.78
N SER A 166 -0.04 -8.37 -13.96
CA SER A 166 1.12 -9.18 -14.31
C SER A 166 2.30 -8.29 -14.70
N LEU A 167 3.52 -8.83 -14.64
CA LEU A 167 4.72 -8.11 -15.09
C LEU A 167 4.62 -7.67 -16.55
N GLU A 168 4.04 -8.52 -17.41
CA GLU A 168 3.78 -8.22 -18.82
C GLU A 168 2.83 -7.02 -19.00
N GLU A 169 1.73 -6.95 -18.22
CA GLU A 169 0.82 -5.81 -18.24
C GLU A 169 1.51 -4.52 -17.76
N ILE A 170 2.42 -4.63 -16.79
CA ILE A 170 3.20 -3.48 -16.26
C ILE A 170 4.21 -2.97 -17.31
N GLU A 171 4.88 -3.87 -18.02
CA GLU A 171 5.82 -3.52 -19.09
C GLU A 171 5.13 -2.87 -20.30
N ASN A 172 3.84 -3.14 -20.51
CA ASN A 172 3.01 -2.51 -21.55
C ASN A 172 2.49 -1.10 -21.16
N ILE A 173 2.78 -0.61 -19.96
CA ILE A 173 2.47 0.79 -19.61
C ILE A 173 3.44 1.72 -20.33
N ASP A 174 2.92 2.45 -21.32
CA ASP A 174 3.65 3.37 -22.20
C ASP A 174 3.53 4.83 -21.73
N VAL A 175 3.62 5.07 -20.44
CA VAL A 175 3.64 6.42 -19.86
C VAL A 175 4.93 6.61 -19.10
N ASP A 176 5.68 7.66 -19.45
CA ASP A 176 6.91 8.04 -18.78
C ASP A 176 6.60 8.61 -17.38
N ILE A 177 6.50 7.73 -16.39
CA ILE A 177 6.24 7.99 -14.98
C ILE A 177 6.90 6.90 -14.13
N GLU A 178 7.31 7.23 -12.91
CA GLU A 178 7.88 6.24 -12.00
C GLU A 178 6.87 5.16 -11.61
N LYS A 179 7.24 3.89 -11.79
CA LYS A 179 6.42 2.72 -11.46
C LYS A 179 6.87 2.10 -10.14
N GLU A 180 5.93 1.91 -9.21
CA GLU A 180 6.13 1.25 -7.92
C GLU A 180 5.24 0.01 -7.83
N VAL A 181 5.79 -1.13 -7.36
CA VAL A 181 5.06 -2.38 -7.18
C VAL A 181 5.26 -2.97 -5.80
N PHE A 182 4.25 -3.68 -5.30
CA PHE A 182 4.41 -4.50 -4.10
C PHE A 182 5.20 -5.77 -4.43
N ILE A 183 6.17 -6.10 -3.57
CA ILE A 183 7.05 -7.27 -3.74
C ILE A 183 6.90 -8.30 -2.62
N HIS A 184 6.36 -7.90 -1.44
CA HIS A 184 6.21 -8.79 -0.28
C HIS A 184 5.04 -8.37 0.59
N GLY A 185 4.39 -9.35 1.25
CA GLY A 185 3.39 -9.16 2.29
C GLY A 185 1.95 -9.39 1.83
N ALA A 186 0.99 -8.84 2.55
CA ALA A 186 -0.43 -9.15 2.37
C ALA A 186 -0.98 -8.72 1.01
N LEU A 187 -1.66 -9.65 0.32
CA LEU A 187 -2.49 -9.36 -0.84
C LEU A 187 -3.92 -9.00 -0.41
N CYS A 188 -4.50 -8.02 -1.07
CA CYS A 188 -5.93 -7.77 -1.04
C CYS A 188 -6.62 -8.71 -2.04
N ASN A 189 -7.87 -9.14 -1.79
CA ASN A 189 -8.62 -9.94 -2.76
C ASN A 189 -9.36 -9.05 -3.77
N CYS A 190 -9.87 -7.90 -3.32
CA CYS A 190 -10.46 -6.89 -4.19
C CYS A 190 -9.38 -6.04 -4.84
N TYR A 191 -9.61 -5.57 -6.04
CA TYR A 191 -8.82 -4.47 -6.59
C TYR A 191 -8.76 -3.32 -5.58
N SER A 192 -7.58 -2.77 -5.38
CA SER A 192 -7.35 -1.76 -4.34
C SER A 192 -8.17 -0.49 -4.61
N GLY A 193 -8.76 0.10 -3.55
CA GLY A 193 -9.66 1.25 -3.67
C GLY A 193 -11.10 0.92 -4.11
N CYS A 194 -11.35 -0.33 -4.54
CA CYS A 194 -12.63 -0.74 -5.13
C CYS A 194 -13.57 -1.49 -4.17
N CYS A 195 -13.21 -1.62 -2.88
CA CYS A 195 -13.93 -2.48 -1.95
C CYS A 195 -14.87 -1.71 -1.03
N LEU A 196 -16.18 -1.96 -1.15
CA LEU A 196 -17.21 -1.46 -0.23
C LEU A 196 -17.67 -2.52 0.78
N PHE A 197 -17.12 -3.75 0.75
CA PHE A 197 -17.63 -4.89 1.50
C PHE A 197 -17.70 -4.63 3.01
N SER A 198 -16.64 -4.03 3.56
CA SER A 198 -16.59 -3.72 5.00
C SER A 198 -17.55 -2.58 5.37
N PHE A 199 -17.66 -1.55 4.52
CA PHE A 199 -18.57 -0.44 4.71
C PHE A 199 -20.03 -0.88 4.68
N MET A 200 -20.43 -1.60 3.63
CA MET A 200 -21.81 -2.06 3.46
C MET A 200 -22.28 -3.03 4.56
N ASN A 201 -21.37 -3.79 5.17
CA ASN A 201 -21.69 -4.73 6.26
C ASN A 201 -21.68 -4.11 7.66
N GLY A 202 -21.15 -2.92 7.86
CA GLY A 202 -21.04 -2.38 9.22
C GLY A 202 -20.52 -0.96 9.31
N GLY A 203 -20.58 -0.18 8.23
CA GLY A 203 -20.21 1.24 8.21
C GLY A 203 -18.71 1.53 8.30
N ARG A 204 -17.85 0.49 8.38
CA ARG A 204 -16.39 0.64 8.51
C ARG A 204 -15.72 0.59 7.15
N SER A 205 -15.33 1.76 6.63
CA SER A 205 -14.80 1.88 5.29
C SER A 205 -13.38 1.35 5.14
N GLY A 206 -13.17 0.47 4.15
CA GLY A 206 -11.84 0.07 3.71
C GLY A 206 -11.05 1.22 3.07
N ASN A 207 -11.75 2.15 2.41
CA ASN A 207 -11.17 3.34 1.79
C ASN A 207 -10.82 4.43 2.81
N ARG A 208 -11.25 4.25 4.07
CA ARG A 208 -10.89 5.10 5.21
C ARG A 208 -9.99 4.40 6.23
N GLY A 209 -9.44 3.23 5.86
CA GLY A 209 -8.49 2.49 6.69
C GLY A 209 -9.10 1.60 7.76
N GLU A 210 -10.41 1.41 7.77
CA GLU A 210 -11.15 0.69 8.81
C GLU A 210 -11.62 -0.72 8.37
N CYS A 211 -10.99 -1.28 7.34
CA CYS A 211 -11.36 -2.58 6.77
C CYS A 211 -11.44 -3.70 7.83
N THR A 212 -12.59 -4.35 7.96
CA THR A 212 -12.83 -5.47 8.87
C THR A 212 -12.35 -6.81 8.33
N GLN A 213 -11.76 -6.83 7.14
CA GLN A 213 -11.25 -8.04 6.48
C GLN A 213 -12.32 -9.11 6.25
N VAL A 214 -13.53 -8.75 5.83
CA VAL A 214 -14.65 -9.68 5.54
C VAL A 214 -14.22 -10.80 4.57
N CYS A 215 -13.35 -10.51 3.60
CA CYS A 215 -12.80 -11.51 2.68
C CYS A 215 -11.95 -12.60 3.35
N ARG A 216 -11.58 -12.44 4.64
CA ARG A 216 -10.84 -13.42 5.44
C ARG A 216 -11.77 -14.31 6.30
N LEU A 217 -13.08 -14.12 6.22
CA LEU A 217 -14.07 -14.94 6.90
C LEU A 217 -14.40 -16.18 6.05
N PRO A 218 -14.89 -17.26 6.70
CA PRO A 218 -15.30 -18.47 5.98
C PRO A 218 -16.69 -18.29 5.34
N PHE A 219 -16.86 -18.84 4.13
CA PHE A 219 -18.11 -18.84 3.38
C PHE A 219 -18.50 -20.24 2.92
N LYS A 220 -19.80 -20.46 2.71
CA LYS A 220 -20.34 -21.54 1.92
C LYS A 220 -20.70 -21.03 0.53
N LEU A 221 -20.45 -21.87 -0.48
CA LEU A 221 -20.90 -21.61 -1.85
C LEU A 221 -22.24 -22.30 -2.08
N ILE A 222 -23.20 -21.56 -2.62
CA ILE A 222 -24.50 -22.05 -3.06
C ILE A 222 -24.58 -21.90 -4.58
N LYS A 223 -25.06 -22.97 -5.26
CA LYS A 223 -25.34 -22.97 -6.69
C LYS A 223 -26.80 -23.38 -6.92
N ASN A 224 -27.57 -22.54 -7.58
CA ASN A 224 -29.00 -22.81 -7.90
C ASN A 224 -29.81 -23.24 -6.67
N GLY A 225 -29.52 -22.69 -5.49
CA GLY A 225 -30.18 -22.99 -4.23
C GLY A 225 -29.55 -24.11 -3.41
N GLU A 226 -28.64 -24.90 -3.95
CA GLU A 226 -27.98 -26.02 -3.28
C GLU A 226 -26.56 -25.69 -2.81
N TYR A 227 -26.17 -26.24 -1.64
CA TYR A 227 -24.80 -26.07 -1.14
C TYR A 227 -23.81 -26.90 -1.95
N VAL A 228 -22.75 -26.24 -2.45
CA VAL A 228 -21.63 -26.88 -3.15
C VAL A 228 -20.62 -27.46 -2.16
N ASN A 229 -20.40 -26.81 -1.04
CA ASN A 229 -19.53 -27.27 0.05
C ASN A 229 -20.30 -27.37 1.37
N ASN A 230 -20.16 -28.49 2.06
CA ASN A 230 -20.84 -28.70 3.34
C ASN A 230 -20.21 -27.90 4.49
N GLU A 231 -18.89 -27.74 4.47
CA GLU A 231 -18.13 -26.98 5.44
C GLU A 231 -17.75 -25.61 4.87
N SER A 232 -17.80 -24.58 5.71
CA SER A 232 -17.38 -23.25 5.33
C SER A 232 -15.87 -23.21 5.05
N LYS A 233 -15.48 -22.54 3.96
CA LYS A 233 -14.07 -22.34 3.54
C LYS A 233 -13.76 -20.88 3.34
N TYR A 234 -12.47 -20.53 3.40
CA TYR A 234 -11.99 -19.15 3.23
C TYR A 234 -11.92 -18.77 1.75
N LEU A 235 -13.06 -18.85 1.04
CA LEU A 235 -13.16 -18.75 -0.41
C LEU A 235 -12.66 -17.43 -1.01
N LEU A 236 -12.50 -16.40 -0.19
CA LEU A 236 -11.99 -15.07 -0.58
C LEU A 236 -10.64 -14.75 0.05
N SER A 237 -9.99 -15.69 0.76
CA SER A 237 -8.73 -15.44 1.46
C SER A 237 -7.53 -15.65 0.54
N THR A 238 -6.68 -14.62 0.44
CA THR A 238 -5.43 -14.66 -0.34
C THR A 238 -4.24 -15.13 0.49
N LYS A 239 -3.24 -15.68 -0.19
CA LYS A 239 -1.88 -15.94 0.32
C LYS A 239 -1.11 -14.63 0.57
N GLU A 240 0.14 -14.74 1.03
CA GLU A 240 1.07 -13.62 1.15
C GLU A 240 1.97 -13.54 -0.09
N LEU A 241 2.14 -12.34 -0.62
CA LEU A 241 3.06 -12.10 -1.72
C LEU A 241 4.51 -12.32 -1.27
N ASN A 242 5.28 -13.02 -2.09
CA ASN A 242 6.72 -13.20 -1.93
C ASN A 242 7.35 -13.41 -3.30
N THR A 243 8.01 -12.39 -3.83
CA THR A 243 8.57 -12.40 -5.20
C THR A 243 10.03 -12.83 -5.26
N ILE A 244 10.60 -13.29 -4.16
CA ILE A 244 12.05 -13.60 -4.05
C ILE A 244 12.52 -14.55 -5.15
N SER A 245 11.71 -15.57 -5.48
CA SER A 245 12.09 -16.58 -6.49
C SER A 245 12.15 -16.06 -7.94
N ASN A 246 11.56 -14.90 -8.21
CA ASN A 246 11.52 -14.25 -9.52
C ASN A 246 12.02 -12.80 -9.45
N PHE A 247 12.79 -12.45 -8.42
CA PHE A 247 13.18 -11.06 -8.17
C PHE A 247 14.14 -10.52 -9.25
N ASP A 248 14.93 -11.38 -9.89
CA ASP A 248 15.76 -11.06 -11.04
C ASP A 248 14.96 -10.42 -12.19
N LYS A 249 13.75 -10.92 -12.47
CA LYS A 249 12.88 -10.36 -13.50
C LYS A 249 12.43 -8.94 -13.15
N LEU A 250 12.09 -8.68 -11.87
CA LEU A 250 11.75 -7.35 -11.41
C LEU A 250 12.93 -6.38 -11.49
N MET A 251 14.12 -6.84 -11.17
CA MET A 251 15.35 -6.04 -11.30
C MET A 251 15.64 -5.65 -12.76
N ASN A 252 15.26 -6.48 -13.71
CA ASN A 252 15.47 -6.23 -15.15
C ASN A 252 14.35 -5.39 -15.81
N SER A 253 13.22 -5.14 -15.10
CA SER A 253 12.10 -4.33 -15.59
C SER A 253 12.37 -2.82 -15.45
N ASP A 254 11.45 -1.99 -15.92
CA ASP A 254 11.48 -0.53 -15.76
C ASP A 254 10.87 -0.02 -14.43
N ILE A 255 10.45 -0.94 -13.54
CA ILE A 255 9.97 -0.63 -12.20
C ILE A 255 11.12 0.00 -11.39
N VAL A 256 10.87 1.14 -10.77
CA VAL A 256 11.89 1.89 -10.03
C VAL A 256 11.78 1.73 -8.50
N SER A 257 10.60 1.41 -7.96
CA SER A 257 10.39 1.27 -6.52
C SER A 257 9.76 -0.07 -6.16
N PHE A 258 10.35 -0.75 -5.19
CA PHE A 258 9.94 -2.05 -4.67
C PHE A 258 9.38 -1.90 -3.26
N LYS A 259 8.06 -2.07 -3.12
CA LYS A 259 7.33 -1.81 -1.88
C LYS A 259 7.04 -3.07 -1.09
N ILE A 260 7.39 -3.04 0.20
CA ILE A 260 7.03 -4.08 1.17
C ILE A 260 5.72 -3.67 1.86
N GLU A 261 4.70 -4.55 1.88
CA GLU A 261 3.50 -4.35 2.71
C GLU A 261 3.76 -4.82 4.14
N GLY A 262 3.41 -3.99 5.15
CA GLY A 262 3.66 -4.41 6.53
C GLY A 262 3.51 -3.35 7.62
N ARG A 263 2.78 -2.25 7.45
CA ARG A 263 2.61 -1.19 8.48
C ARG A 263 2.06 -1.70 9.83
N MET A 264 1.34 -2.82 9.83
CA MET A 264 0.82 -3.46 11.05
C MET A 264 1.70 -4.64 11.53
N LYS A 265 2.92 -4.77 11.03
CA LYS A 265 3.84 -5.85 11.39
C LYS A 265 4.85 -5.42 12.44
N SER A 266 5.51 -6.41 13.08
CA SER A 266 6.54 -6.18 14.08
C SER A 266 7.82 -5.57 13.48
N PRO A 267 8.66 -4.90 14.30
CA PRO A 267 9.98 -4.44 13.88
C PRO A 267 10.85 -5.55 13.29
N SER A 268 10.78 -6.76 13.81
CA SER A 268 11.50 -7.92 13.31
C SER A 268 11.08 -8.30 11.89
N TYR A 269 9.78 -8.30 11.60
CA TYR A 269 9.29 -8.52 10.25
C TYR A 269 9.82 -7.44 9.30
N VAL A 270 9.64 -6.18 9.67
CA VAL A 270 10.09 -5.05 8.84
C VAL A 270 11.59 -5.13 8.57
N GLY A 271 12.41 -5.27 9.61
CA GLY A 271 13.86 -5.32 9.48
C GLY A 271 14.32 -6.52 8.67
N TYR A 272 13.79 -7.72 8.95
CA TYR A 272 14.24 -8.93 8.27
C TYR A 272 13.85 -8.95 6.79
N VAL A 273 12.60 -8.62 6.45
CA VAL A 273 12.15 -8.56 5.05
C VAL A 273 12.94 -7.51 4.27
N THR A 274 13.16 -6.31 4.87
CA THR A 274 13.99 -5.26 4.26
C THR A 274 15.42 -5.77 4.00
N ARG A 275 16.06 -6.43 4.97
CA ARG A 275 17.41 -7.02 4.82
C ARG A 275 17.51 -8.02 3.66
N ILE A 276 16.52 -8.88 3.53
CA ILE A 276 16.48 -9.89 2.46
C ILE A 276 16.39 -9.21 1.09
N TYR A 277 15.45 -8.28 0.90
CA TYR A 277 15.32 -7.60 -0.39
C TYR A 277 16.48 -6.65 -0.67
N ARG A 278 17.08 -6.01 0.33
CA ARG A 278 18.31 -5.21 0.17
C ARG A 278 19.46 -6.07 -0.36
N LYS A 279 19.67 -7.25 0.24
CA LYS A 279 20.66 -8.23 -0.23
C LYS A 279 20.46 -8.62 -1.71
N LEU A 280 19.19 -8.77 -2.13
CA LEU A 280 18.85 -9.10 -3.52
C LEU A 280 19.01 -7.91 -4.47
N ILE A 281 18.70 -6.69 -4.03
CA ILE A 281 18.89 -5.48 -4.84
C ILE A 281 20.38 -5.20 -5.05
N ASP A 282 21.20 -5.34 -4.01
CA ASP A 282 22.65 -5.09 -4.09
C ASP A 282 23.34 -6.14 -4.96
N ASN A 283 22.83 -7.36 -4.97
CA ASN A 283 23.30 -8.42 -5.87
C ASN A 283 22.18 -9.41 -6.15
N TYR A 284 21.46 -9.22 -7.24
CA TYR A 284 20.31 -10.04 -7.64
C TYR A 284 20.65 -11.47 -8.05
N SER A 285 21.93 -11.79 -8.28
CA SER A 285 22.40 -13.17 -8.46
C SER A 285 22.46 -13.94 -7.14
N ASN A 286 22.38 -13.25 -5.99
CA ASN A 286 22.30 -13.89 -4.69
C ASN A 286 21.00 -14.69 -4.56
N ARG A 287 21.14 -15.91 -4.07
CA ARG A 287 20.00 -16.70 -3.60
C ARG A 287 19.87 -16.59 -2.09
N ILE A 288 18.65 -16.64 -1.60
CA ILE A 288 18.43 -16.79 -0.18
C ILE A 288 18.67 -18.25 0.25
N SER A 289 19.19 -18.43 1.45
CA SER A 289 19.38 -19.76 2.04
C SER A 289 18.04 -20.32 2.54
N SER A 290 17.96 -21.64 2.73
CA SER A 290 16.80 -22.29 3.32
C SER A 290 16.48 -21.76 4.73
N LYS A 291 17.50 -21.36 5.50
CA LYS A 291 17.31 -20.72 6.81
C LYS A 291 16.64 -19.34 6.70
N GLU A 292 17.03 -18.55 5.69
CA GLU A 292 16.40 -17.26 5.44
C GLU A 292 14.93 -17.41 5.01
N GLU A 293 14.61 -18.41 4.18
CA GLU A 293 13.22 -18.75 3.85
C GLU A 293 12.41 -19.20 5.08
N ASP A 294 12.98 -20.04 5.93
CA ASP A 294 12.35 -20.49 7.16
C ASP A 294 12.05 -19.33 8.09
N ASN A 295 12.98 -18.38 8.22
CA ASN A 295 12.78 -17.17 9.04
C ASN A 295 11.62 -16.31 8.51
N LEU A 296 11.51 -16.14 7.19
CA LEU A 296 10.34 -15.43 6.59
C LEU A 296 9.02 -16.14 6.94
N LYS A 297 8.99 -17.49 6.92
CA LYS A 297 7.80 -18.27 7.29
C LYS A 297 7.45 -18.10 8.78
N ILE A 298 8.45 -18.03 9.66
CA ILE A 298 8.26 -17.82 11.10
C ILE A 298 7.71 -16.42 11.40
N LEU A 299 8.24 -15.39 10.72
CA LEU A 299 7.82 -14.01 10.95
C LEU A 299 6.36 -13.77 10.57
N PHE A 300 5.96 -14.15 9.37
CA PHE A 300 4.55 -14.17 8.98
C PHE A 300 4.32 -14.81 7.61
N ASN A 301 3.38 -15.76 7.51
CA ASN A 301 2.91 -16.25 6.22
C ASN A 301 1.48 -16.83 6.34
N ARG A 302 0.71 -16.70 5.23
CA ARG A 302 -0.54 -17.41 4.95
C ARG A 302 -0.38 -18.38 3.76
N GLU A 303 0.77 -19.00 3.62
CA GLU A 303 1.41 -19.51 2.42
C GLU A 303 1.90 -18.38 1.51
N PHE A 304 3.04 -18.60 0.87
CA PHE A 304 3.60 -17.65 -0.08
C PHE A 304 3.13 -17.92 -1.51
N THR A 305 3.05 -16.84 -2.28
CA THR A 305 2.78 -16.84 -3.73
C THR A 305 3.59 -15.75 -4.40
N ASN A 306 3.96 -15.96 -5.67
CA ASN A 306 4.53 -14.90 -6.51
C ASN A 306 3.47 -13.89 -6.99
N GLY A 307 2.19 -14.10 -6.63
CA GLY A 307 1.09 -13.21 -6.95
C GLY A 307 0.71 -13.19 -8.42
N TYR A 308 -0.14 -12.24 -8.76
CA TYR A 308 -0.53 -12.00 -10.15
C TYR A 308 0.64 -11.51 -11.00
N LEU A 309 1.65 -10.87 -10.42
CA LEU A 309 2.88 -10.48 -11.12
C LEU A 309 3.48 -11.60 -11.96
N PHE A 310 3.43 -12.83 -11.46
CA PHE A 310 3.95 -14.01 -12.14
C PHE A 310 2.89 -15.07 -12.42
N LYS A 311 1.61 -14.65 -12.51
CA LYS A 311 0.46 -15.50 -12.87
C LYS A 311 0.32 -16.73 -11.95
N ASP A 312 0.72 -16.60 -10.67
CA ASP A 312 0.67 -17.68 -9.68
C ASP A 312 -0.66 -17.72 -8.95
N LYS A 313 -0.98 -18.88 -8.33
CA LYS A 313 -2.21 -19.07 -7.56
C LYS A 313 -2.17 -18.26 -6.26
N VAL A 314 -3.09 -17.32 -6.11
CA VAL A 314 -3.11 -16.37 -4.99
C VAL A 314 -4.04 -16.78 -3.83
N MET A 315 -4.96 -17.73 -4.03
CA MET A 315 -5.97 -18.08 -3.03
C MET A 315 -5.49 -19.14 -2.05
N ASN A 316 -5.86 -18.98 -0.77
CA ASN A 316 -5.73 -19.97 0.29
C ASN A 316 -7.11 -20.20 0.95
N ILE A 317 -7.83 -21.18 0.47
CA ILE A 317 -9.20 -21.49 0.94
C ILE A 317 -9.27 -22.28 2.24
N GLU A 318 -8.14 -22.82 2.73
CA GLU A 318 -8.10 -23.69 3.91
C GLU A 318 -7.84 -22.89 5.20
N SER A 319 -7.19 -21.72 5.11
CA SER A 319 -6.84 -20.92 6.29
C SER A 319 -6.62 -19.46 5.96
N SER A 320 -7.12 -18.57 6.81
CA SER A 320 -6.82 -17.12 6.75
C SER A 320 -5.76 -16.68 7.77
N ASN A 321 -5.28 -17.59 8.62
CA ASN A 321 -4.37 -17.28 9.73
C ASN A 321 -2.90 -17.48 9.36
N HIS A 322 -2.01 -16.93 10.22
CA HIS A 322 -0.57 -17.18 10.15
C HIS A 322 -0.28 -18.66 10.28
N ARG A 323 0.46 -19.25 9.33
CA ARG A 323 0.76 -20.69 9.31
C ARG A 323 2.02 -21.06 10.10
N GLY A 324 2.99 -20.17 10.21
CA GLY A 324 4.28 -20.45 10.84
C GLY A 324 5.14 -21.42 10.04
N LEU A 325 6.06 -22.09 10.72
CA LEU A 325 6.98 -23.08 10.19
C LEU A 325 6.83 -24.39 10.94
N ASP A 326 6.58 -25.50 10.25
CA ASP A 326 6.58 -26.84 10.85
C ASP A 326 8.01 -27.18 11.31
N ILE A 327 8.18 -27.46 12.63
CA ILE A 327 9.50 -27.64 13.25
C ILE A 327 9.67 -28.99 14.00
N GLY A 328 8.64 -29.82 14.05
CA GLY A 328 8.73 -31.11 14.73
C GLY A 328 7.41 -31.83 14.85
N LYS A 329 7.46 -33.04 15.39
CA LYS A 329 6.30 -33.92 15.57
C LYS A 329 6.16 -34.32 17.02
N VAL A 330 4.95 -34.25 17.53
CA VAL A 330 4.61 -34.78 18.85
C VAL A 330 4.60 -36.31 18.75
N ILE A 331 5.48 -36.95 19.51
CA ILE A 331 5.63 -38.42 19.54
C ILE A 331 4.86 -39.05 20.70
N ASP A 332 4.70 -38.31 21.81
CA ASP A 332 3.92 -38.76 22.96
C ASP A 332 3.36 -37.57 23.75
N VAL A 333 2.22 -37.76 24.41
CA VAL A 333 1.53 -36.75 25.21
C VAL A 333 0.97 -37.37 26.49
N ASN A 334 1.21 -36.72 27.60
CA ASN A 334 0.53 -37.03 28.87
C ASN A 334 -0.01 -35.75 29.53
N LYS A 335 -0.66 -35.89 30.69
CA LYS A 335 -1.27 -34.74 31.37
C LYS A 335 -0.28 -33.62 31.76
N LYS A 336 1.01 -33.93 31.92
CA LYS A 336 2.04 -32.98 32.40
C LYS A 336 2.98 -32.55 31.29
N LYS A 337 3.32 -33.42 30.33
CA LYS A 337 4.39 -33.21 29.37
C LYS A 337 3.95 -33.60 27.97
N ILE A 338 4.51 -32.90 27.00
CA ILE A 338 4.44 -33.17 25.56
C ILE A 338 5.84 -33.57 25.08
N LYS A 339 6.01 -34.77 24.57
CA LYS A 339 7.27 -35.27 24.00
C LYS A 339 7.31 -35.00 22.51
N ILE A 340 8.35 -34.33 22.03
CA ILE A 340 8.46 -33.84 20.67
C ILE A 340 9.82 -34.24 20.08
N LYS A 341 9.80 -34.76 18.85
CA LYS A 341 11.00 -34.89 18.03
C LYS A 341 11.12 -33.66 17.12
N LEU A 342 12.23 -32.96 17.20
CA LEU A 342 12.49 -31.73 16.43
C LEU A 342 13.06 -32.05 15.04
N ASP A 343 12.47 -31.44 14.04
CA ASP A 343 12.99 -31.40 12.65
C ASP A 343 13.78 -30.09 12.38
N LYS A 344 13.56 -29.05 13.21
CA LYS A 344 14.24 -27.74 13.20
C LYS A 344 14.45 -27.22 14.62
N GLU A 345 15.29 -26.18 14.76
CA GLU A 345 15.65 -25.60 16.06
C GLU A 345 14.46 -24.92 16.77
N LEU A 346 14.36 -25.15 18.08
CA LEU A 346 13.43 -24.44 18.97
C LEU A 346 14.23 -23.75 20.09
N TYR A 347 14.02 -22.45 20.25
CA TYR A 347 14.62 -21.66 21.31
C TYR A 347 13.62 -21.42 22.44
N GLN A 348 14.12 -21.21 23.64
CA GLN A 348 13.32 -20.74 24.76
C GLN A 348 12.64 -19.41 24.40
N GLU A 349 11.38 -19.24 24.82
CA GLU A 349 10.53 -18.09 24.54
C GLU A 349 10.05 -17.98 23.07
N ASP A 350 10.35 -18.96 22.20
CA ASP A 350 9.70 -19.03 20.89
C ASP A 350 8.19 -19.25 21.04
N GLY A 351 7.40 -18.58 20.20
CA GLY A 351 5.96 -18.85 20.09
C GLY A 351 5.72 -20.10 19.26
N ILE A 352 4.89 -21.00 19.80
CA ILE A 352 4.58 -22.27 19.14
C ILE A 352 3.08 -22.53 19.09
N ARG A 353 2.68 -23.33 18.12
CA ARG A 353 1.31 -23.79 17.93
C ARG A 353 1.31 -25.26 17.47
N PHE A 354 0.30 -25.99 17.89
CA PHE A 354 0.01 -27.35 17.43
C PHE A 354 -1.01 -27.28 16.30
N LYS A 355 -0.61 -27.79 15.13
CA LYS A 355 -1.26 -27.49 13.82
C LYS A 355 -2.70 -27.97 13.77
N ASN A 356 -2.97 -29.23 14.16
CA ASN A 356 -4.29 -29.84 14.03
C ASN A 356 -5.25 -29.37 15.14
N SER A 357 -4.76 -29.28 16.37
CA SER A 357 -5.55 -28.79 17.51
C SER A 357 -5.71 -27.28 17.53
N ASN A 358 -4.90 -26.54 16.76
CA ASN A 358 -4.83 -25.08 16.69
C ASN A 358 -4.57 -24.42 18.07
N LYS A 359 -3.97 -25.15 19.02
CA LYS A 359 -3.62 -24.65 20.36
C LYS A 359 -2.21 -24.07 20.34
N GLY A 360 -2.01 -22.90 20.93
CA GLY A 360 -0.72 -22.23 20.99
C GLY A 360 -0.24 -21.93 22.39
N MET A 361 1.08 -21.82 22.56
CA MET A 361 1.73 -21.36 23.79
C MET A 361 3.12 -20.80 23.48
N ILE A 362 3.77 -20.21 24.52
CA ILE A 362 5.18 -19.84 24.45
C ILE A 362 6.01 -20.98 25.06
N ALA A 363 7.12 -21.34 24.42
CA ALA A 363 8.04 -22.39 24.88
C ALA A 363 8.95 -21.87 26.01
N ASN A 364 8.35 -21.52 27.15
CA ASN A 364 9.07 -20.93 28.27
C ASN A 364 10.11 -21.87 28.87
N PHE A 365 9.83 -23.18 28.91
CA PHE A 365 10.70 -24.20 29.46
C PHE A 365 10.82 -25.35 28.48
N ILE A 366 12.04 -25.65 28.07
CA ILE A 366 12.36 -26.77 27.21
C ILE A 366 13.22 -27.74 27.98
N TYR A 367 12.87 -29.03 28.05
CA TYR A 367 13.63 -30.04 28.74
C TYR A 367 14.19 -31.06 27.76
N ASN A 368 15.42 -31.50 27.98
CA ASN A 368 16.03 -32.60 27.24
C ASN A 368 15.52 -33.99 27.73
N GLU A 369 15.99 -35.08 27.10
CA GLU A 369 15.59 -36.43 27.46
C GLU A 369 15.94 -36.84 28.93
N LYS A 370 16.92 -36.17 29.53
CA LYS A 370 17.30 -36.38 30.93
C LYS A 370 16.47 -35.52 31.92
N GLY A 371 15.50 -34.74 31.40
CA GLY A 371 14.66 -33.86 32.19
C GLY A 371 15.35 -32.55 32.62
N LEU A 372 16.53 -32.25 32.08
CA LEU A 372 17.26 -31.03 32.36
C LEU A 372 16.73 -29.88 31.51
N LEU A 373 16.63 -28.69 32.13
CA LEU A 373 16.23 -27.45 31.39
C LEU A 373 17.34 -27.06 30.43
N ILE A 374 16.92 -26.74 29.18
CA ILE A 374 17.82 -26.28 28.12
C ILE A 374 17.23 -25.02 27.47
N ASN A 375 18.10 -24.13 26.99
CA ASN A 375 17.67 -22.89 26.29
C ASN A 375 17.37 -23.11 24.81
N LYS A 376 17.80 -24.25 24.24
CA LYS A 376 17.67 -24.57 22.83
C LYS A 376 17.58 -26.09 22.63
N GLY A 377 16.62 -26.53 21.82
CA GLY A 377 16.57 -27.86 21.21
C GLY A 377 17.11 -27.79 19.79
N ASN A 378 17.99 -28.72 19.41
CA ASN A 378 18.58 -28.80 18.08
C ASN A 378 17.80 -29.74 17.16
N VAL A 379 18.15 -29.73 15.88
CA VAL A 379 17.58 -30.64 14.88
C VAL A 379 17.89 -32.10 15.28
N GLY A 380 16.86 -32.94 15.31
CA GLY A 380 16.95 -34.35 15.69
C GLY A 380 16.75 -34.62 17.18
N ASP A 381 16.83 -33.60 18.04
CA ASP A 381 16.64 -33.75 19.49
C ASP A 381 15.19 -34.20 19.81
N ILE A 382 15.11 -34.98 20.89
CA ILE A 382 13.84 -35.24 21.58
C ILE A 382 13.76 -34.31 22.76
N ILE A 383 12.72 -33.50 22.78
CA ILE A 383 12.49 -32.53 23.84
C ILE A 383 11.15 -32.75 24.54
N TYR A 384 11.01 -32.18 25.74
CA TYR A 384 9.76 -32.16 26.47
C TYR A 384 9.34 -30.73 26.80
N LEU A 385 8.04 -30.42 26.57
CA LEU A 385 7.39 -29.19 26.98
C LEU A 385 6.32 -29.46 28.03
N ASP A 386 6.01 -28.48 28.87
CA ASP A 386 4.89 -28.57 29.79
C ASP A 386 3.54 -28.53 29.04
N ASN A 387 2.63 -29.47 29.32
CA ASN A 387 1.33 -29.55 28.69
C ASN A 387 0.31 -28.57 29.32
N LYS A 388 0.59 -27.28 29.24
CA LYS A 388 -0.29 -26.19 29.74
C LYS A 388 -1.58 -26.00 28.96
N ILE A 389 -1.65 -26.54 27.75
CA ILE A 389 -2.78 -26.37 26.80
C ILE A 389 -3.71 -27.56 26.74
N ASN A 390 -3.49 -28.59 27.57
CA ASN A 390 -4.24 -29.85 27.54
C ASN A 390 -4.30 -30.46 26.13
N LEU A 391 -3.13 -30.59 25.49
CA LEU A 391 -3.01 -31.37 24.26
C LEU A 391 -3.29 -32.83 24.58
N LYS A 392 -4.08 -33.53 23.76
CA LYS A 392 -4.49 -34.92 24.01
C LYS A 392 -3.87 -35.89 22.99
N ASP A 393 -3.68 -35.45 21.79
CA ASP A 393 -3.32 -36.29 20.64
C ASP A 393 -1.98 -35.87 20.03
N LYS A 394 -1.40 -36.76 19.22
CA LYS A 394 -0.23 -36.44 18.42
C LYS A 394 -0.53 -35.37 17.41
N ASP A 395 0.39 -34.41 17.26
CA ASP A 395 0.22 -33.24 16.42
C ASP A 395 1.54 -32.79 15.80
N ILE A 396 1.50 -31.84 14.91
CA ILE A 396 2.68 -31.19 14.32
C ILE A 396 2.96 -29.92 15.09
N LEU A 397 4.21 -29.76 15.56
CA LEU A 397 4.67 -28.53 16.20
C LEU A 397 5.04 -27.48 15.16
N VAL A 398 4.46 -26.33 15.27
CA VAL A 398 4.67 -25.18 14.38
C VAL A 398 5.28 -24.03 15.20
N LYS A 399 6.36 -23.42 14.71
CA LYS A 399 6.91 -22.17 15.25
C LYS A 399 6.21 -20.98 14.60
N THR A 400 5.68 -20.07 15.40
CA THR A 400 4.91 -18.89 14.96
C THR A 400 5.56 -17.56 15.31
N SER A 401 6.58 -17.55 16.17
CA SER A 401 7.46 -16.40 16.41
C SER A 401 8.80 -16.88 16.95
N SER A 402 9.84 -16.07 16.84
CA SER A 402 11.17 -16.40 17.31
C SER A 402 11.78 -15.25 18.11
N ASN A 403 11.89 -15.44 19.42
CA ASN A 403 12.56 -14.48 20.31
C ASN A 403 14.03 -14.26 19.93
N TYR A 404 14.71 -15.33 19.48
CA TYR A 404 16.08 -15.21 18.98
C TYR A 404 16.17 -14.26 17.77
N LEU A 405 15.28 -14.44 16.78
CA LEU A 405 15.25 -13.62 15.57
C LEU A 405 14.86 -12.16 15.87
N ASP A 406 13.92 -11.97 16.82
CA ASP A 406 13.51 -10.65 17.28
C ASP A 406 14.70 -9.90 17.88
N LYS A 407 15.44 -10.55 18.78
CA LYS A 407 16.66 -9.98 19.39
C LYS A 407 17.73 -9.70 18.34
N GLU A 408 18.00 -10.64 17.44
CA GLU A 408 18.98 -10.47 16.36
C GLU A 408 18.70 -9.23 15.51
N ILE A 409 17.45 -8.99 15.11
CA ILE A 409 17.08 -7.86 14.27
C ILE A 409 17.14 -6.53 15.04
N ILE A 410 16.62 -6.51 16.26
CA ILE A 410 16.58 -5.29 17.09
C ILE A 410 18.01 -4.89 17.53
N THR A 411 18.87 -5.87 17.86
CA THR A 411 20.24 -5.63 18.29
C THR A 411 21.27 -5.59 17.15
N SER A 412 20.83 -5.87 15.92
CA SER A 412 21.72 -5.78 14.75
C SER A 412 22.33 -4.38 14.68
N SER A 413 23.59 -4.33 14.26
CA SER A 413 24.41 -3.13 14.25
C SER A 413 23.65 -1.93 13.65
N ILE A 414 23.55 -0.86 14.40
CA ILE A 414 23.04 0.42 13.91
C ILE A 414 23.86 0.79 12.67
N LYS A 415 23.18 1.11 11.58
CA LYS A 415 23.82 1.60 10.36
C LYS A 415 24.76 2.77 10.70
N LYS A 416 26.01 2.70 10.28
CA LYS A 416 26.97 3.78 10.47
C LYS A 416 27.17 4.56 9.17
N ILE A 417 27.37 5.85 9.32
CA ILE A 417 27.62 6.77 8.22
C ILE A 417 29.13 6.92 8.08
N LEU A 418 29.65 6.66 6.89
CA LEU A 418 31.06 6.85 6.57
C LEU A 418 31.36 8.34 6.42
N ILE A 419 32.37 8.82 7.15
CA ILE A 419 32.87 10.21 7.02
C ILE A 419 34.36 10.21 6.73
N ASN A 420 34.81 11.18 5.96
CA ASN A 420 36.23 11.52 5.79
C ASN A 420 36.56 12.68 6.70
N ILE A 421 37.77 12.66 7.24
CA ILE A 421 38.30 13.66 8.15
C ILE A 421 39.57 14.26 7.54
N ASP A 422 39.59 15.55 7.31
CA ASP A 422 40.75 16.31 6.86
C ASP A 422 41.19 17.27 7.95
N ILE A 423 42.47 17.22 8.29
CA ILE A 423 43.10 18.06 9.32
C ILE A 423 44.28 18.78 8.69
N LYS A 424 44.28 20.13 8.75
CA LYS A 424 45.36 20.92 8.20
C LYS A 424 45.81 21.99 9.19
N LEU A 425 47.12 22.23 9.27
CA LEU A 425 47.66 23.36 10.00
C LEU A 425 47.68 24.59 9.08
N ILE A 426 46.95 25.62 9.46
CA ILE A 426 46.88 26.89 8.74
C ILE A 426 47.22 27.98 9.76
N ASP A 427 48.37 28.64 9.60
CA ASP A 427 48.89 29.61 10.54
C ASP A 427 49.01 29.06 11.98
N GLU A 428 48.26 29.63 12.93
CA GLU A 428 48.19 29.15 14.33
C GLU A 428 46.97 28.30 14.63
N PHE A 429 46.26 27.78 13.60
CA PHE A 429 45.04 27.01 13.77
C PHE A 429 45.12 25.65 13.11
N LEU A 430 44.64 24.64 13.83
CA LEU A 430 44.37 23.34 13.30
C LEU A 430 42.94 23.36 12.76
N ASP A 431 42.80 23.41 11.43
CA ASP A 431 41.51 23.37 10.73
C ASP A 431 41.11 21.91 10.55
N ILE A 432 39.89 21.55 11.04
CA ILE A 432 39.38 20.19 11.02
C ILE A 432 38.07 20.17 10.27
N THR A 433 38.00 19.35 9.23
CA THR A 433 36.84 19.21 8.35
C THR A 433 36.33 17.79 8.37
N PHE A 434 35.02 17.63 8.58
CA PHE A 434 34.29 16.36 8.40
C PHE A 434 33.46 16.47 7.12
N SER A 435 33.54 15.43 6.27
CA SER A 435 32.72 15.32 5.08
C SER A 435 32.13 13.91 4.94
N ASP A 436 30.96 13.82 4.30
CA ASP A 436 30.28 12.55 4.09
C ASP A 436 30.05 12.26 2.60
N ASN A 437 29.44 11.11 2.31
CA ASN A 437 29.14 10.66 0.95
C ASN A 437 27.94 11.37 0.27
N MET A 438 27.25 12.27 0.99
CA MET A 438 26.16 13.11 0.47
C MET A 438 26.62 14.56 0.21
N ASN A 439 27.92 14.80 0.19
CA ASN A 439 28.56 16.12 0.01
C ASN A 439 28.25 17.13 1.14
N ASN A 440 27.85 16.66 2.32
CA ASN A 440 27.80 17.53 3.48
C ASN A 440 29.21 17.73 4.02
N ILE A 441 29.56 18.99 4.27
CA ILE A 441 30.88 19.40 4.76
C ILE A 441 30.66 20.31 5.96
N VAL A 442 31.33 20.02 7.06
CA VAL A 442 31.37 20.88 8.25
C VAL A 442 32.80 21.03 8.72
N SER A 443 33.17 22.23 9.11
CA SER A 443 34.53 22.54 9.60
C SER A 443 34.49 23.38 10.85
N ASP A 444 35.58 23.30 11.60
CA ASP A 444 35.89 24.20 12.72
C ASP A 444 37.40 24.16 12.99
N LYS A 445 37.91 25.10 13.82
CA LYS A 445 39.32 25.26 14.04
C LYS A 445 39.70 25.34 15.52
N ILE A 446 40.89 24.84 15.87
CA ILE A 446 41.48 24.90 17.19
C ILE A 446 42.77 25.73 17.12
N LYS A 447 42.95 26.72 17.99
CA LYS A 447 44.23 27.39 18.13
C LYS A 447 45.25 26.42 18.72
N VAL A 448 46.45 26.38 18.12
CA VAL A 448 47.57 25.56 18.59
C VAL A 448 48.69 26.43 19.13
N GLU A 449 49.50 25.85 19.97
CA GLU A 449 50.63 26.54 20.58
C GLU A 449 51.96 25.86 20.18
N PRO A 450 53.10 26.56 20.15
CA PRO A 450 54.39 25.93 20.06
C PRO A 450 54.62 24.98 21.24
N PRO A 451 55.22 23.78 21.03
CA PRO A 451 55.47 22.85 22.09
C PRO A 451 56.53 23.33 23.08
N ILE A 452 56.28 23.24 24.41
CA ILE A 452 57.26 23.64 25.41
C ILE A 452 58.26 22.50 25.71
N LYS A 453 57.81 21.25 25.72
CA LYS A 453 58.61 20.04 25.99
C LYS A 453 58.50 19.01 24.90
N ARG A 454 57.24 18.62 24.53
CA ARG A 454 56.94 17.64 23.52
C ARG A 454 55.74 18.09 22.75
N GLY A 455 55.83 17.98 21.40
CA GLY A 455 54.71 18.22 20.50
C GLY A 455 53.70 17.11 20.57
N THR A 456 52.48 17.43 20.11
CA THR A 456 51.39 16.47 19.94
C THR A 456 51.60 15.73 18.61
N THR A 457 51.62 14.40 18.63
CA THR A 457 51.85 13.61 17.44
C THR A 457 50.58 13.44 16.60
N ASN A 458 50.73 13.19 15.29
CA ASN A 458 49.62 12.88 14.38
C ASN A 458 48.82 11.64 14.84
N GLU A 459 49.48 10.65 15.44
CA GLU A 459 48.87 9.46 15.98
C GLU A 459 47.96 9.77 17.18
N GLU A 460 48.38 10.67 18.07
CA GLU A 460 47.60 11.10 19.22
C GLU A 460 46.34 11.87 18.78
N ILE A 461 46.48 12.75 17.80
CA ILE A 461 45.35 13.49 17.19
C ILE A 461 44.40 12.48 16.53
N LYS A 462 44.91 11.58 15.70
CA LYS A 462 44.16 10.55 15.00
C LYS A 462 43.36 9.66 15.98
N GLU A 463 44.03 9.16 17.03
CA GLU A 463 43.35 8.32 18.04
C GLU A 463 42.13 8.99 18.69
N LYS A 464 42.24 10.31 18.96
CA LYS A 464 41.18 11.05 19.64
C LYS A 464 40.04 11.47 18.70
N ILE A 465 40.40 11.95 17.51
CA ILE A 465 39.39 12.46 16.55
C ILE A 465 38.55 11.35 15.93
N THR A 466 39.11 10.13 15.74
CA THR A 466 38.40 8.98 15.19
C THR A 466 37.57 8.21 16.22
N LYS A 467 37.59 8.59 17.50
CA LYS A 467 36.75 8.01 18.57
C LYS A 467 35.28 8.41 18.44
N LEU A 468 34.61 7.92 17.40
CA LEU A 468 33.24 8.28 17.04
C LEU A 468 32.16 7.35 17.67
N GLY A 469 32.52 6.41 18.54
CA GLY A 469 31.74 5.26 18.99
C GLY A 469 30.23 5.46 19.27
N ASN A 470 29.87 6.51 20.04
CA ASN A 470 28.47 6.79 20.40
C ASN A 470 27.73 7.68 19.39
N THR A 471 28.37 8.02 18.26
CA THR A 471 27.77 8.83 17.19
C THR A 471 27.28 7.92 16.06
N PRO A 472 26.43 8.41 15.14
CA PRO A 472 26.05 7.67 13.95
C PRO A 472 27.19 7.47 12.94
N PHE A 473 28.35 8.10 13.17
CA PHE A 473 29.45 8.14 12.23
C PHE A 473 30.53 7.10 12.50
N VAL A 474 31.27 6.75 11.45
CA VAL A 474 32.53 5.99 11.50
C VAL A 474 33.51 6.61 10.49
N CYS A 475 34.78 6.75 10.89
CA CYS A 475 35.82 7.29 10.02
C CYS A 475 36.12 6.30 8.87
N ASN A 476 35.95 6.75 7.64
CA ASN A 476 36.33 6.03 6.41
C ASN A 476 37.79 6.32 6.07
N ASN A 477 38.13 7.58 5.99
CA ASN A 477 39.48 8.02 5.71
C ASN A 477 39.84 9.25 6.57
N ILE A 478 41.12 9.37 6.93
CA ILE A 478 41.66 10.53 7.64
C ILE A 478 42.94 10.97 6.97
N ASN A 479 43.01 12.26 6.67
CA ASN A 479 44.19 12.94 6.18
C ASN A 479 44.65 13.96 7.21
N ILE A 480 45.95 13.97 7.54
CA ILE A 480 46.53 14.91 8.51
C ILE A 480 47.76 15.57 7.85
N ASP A 481 47.64 16.84 7.61
CA ASP A 481 48.68 17.68 6.97
C ASP A 481 49.14 18.78 7.95
N ILE A 482 50.19 18.45 8.73
CA ILE A 482 50.81 19.30 9.75
C ILE A 482 52.30 19.38 9.44
N ASP A 483 52.76 20.54 9.06
CA ASP A 483 54.11 20.81 8.54
C ASP A 483 55.16 21.18 9.61
N ARG A 484 54.75 21.31 10.88
CA ARG A 484 55.63 21.65 12.00
C ARG A 484 55.13 21.04 13.32
N ASP A 485 56.01 21.02 14.32
CA ASP A 485 55.65 20.58 15.66
C ASP A 485 54.67 21.55 16.32
N ILE A 486 53.58 21.05 16.83
CA ILE A 486 52.52 21.80 17.52
C ILE A 486 52.16 21.15 18.85
N PHE A 487 51.62 21.95 19.76
CA PHE A 487 50.94 21.46 20.93
C PHE A 487 49.44 21.78 20.84
N VAL A 488 48.59 20.75 20.99
CA VAL A 488 47.15 20.89 21.10
C VAL A 488 46.64 20.10 22.28
N ASN A 489 45.74 20.70 23.06
CA ASN A 489 45.15 20.04 24.21
C ASN A 489 44.16 18.95 23.73
N MET A 490 44.31 17.72 24.23
CA MET A 490 43.42 16.59 23.87
C MET A 490 41.97 16.83 24.26
N LYS A 491 41.69 17.71 25.24
CA LYS A 491 40.33 18.13 25.58
C LYS A 491 39.70 18.92 24.42
N ASP A 492 40.48 19.77 23.76
CA ASP A 492 40.00 20.60 22.65
C ASP A 492 39.72 19.74 21.39
N ILE A 493 40.59 18.75 21.11
CA ILE A 493 40.31 17.73 20.08
C ILE A 493 39.00 16.98 20.37
N ASN A 494 38.73 16.61 21.61
CA ASN A 494 37.46 15.93 21.98
C ASN A 494 36.25 16.87 21.84
N ASN A 495 36.39 18.15 22.17
CA ASN A 495 35.31 19.13 22.07
C ASN A 495 34.98 19.43 20.60
N ILE A 496 35.95 19.65 19.75
CA ILE A 496 35.73 19.93 18.32
C ILE A 496 35.14 18.69 17.61
N ARG A 497 35.61 17.48 17.95
CA ARG A 497 35.01 16.25 17.43
C ARG A 497 33.51 16.18 17.74
N ARG A 498 33.08 16.46 18.97
CA ARG A 498 31.66 16.47 19.34
C ARG A 498 30.90 17.54 18.57
N LEU A 499 31.48 18.79 18.53
CA LEU A 499 30.87 19.90 17.80
C LEU A 499 30.69 19.59 16.32
N LEU A 500 31.70 19.01 15.66
CA LEU A 500 31.61 18.65 14.25
C LEU A 500 30.63 17.50 14.00
N CYS A 501 30.56 16.53 14.90
CA CYS A 501 29.50 15.49 14.83
C CYS A 501 28.10 16.10 14.94
N ASP A 502 27.88 17.01 15.88
CA ASP A 502 26.58 17.67 16.09
C ASP A 502 26.22 18.57 14.90
N LYS A 503 27.18 19.33 14.37
CA LYS A 503 27.02 20.13 13.14
C LYS A 503 26.61 19.22 11.97
N LEU A 504 27.30 18.12 11.77
CA LEU A 504 27.03 17.19 10.65
C LEU A 504 25.67 16.50 10.80
N ILE A 505 25.28 16.09 12.02
CA ILE A 505 23.93 15.57 12.33
C ILE A 505 22.89 16.64 11.93
N THR A 506 23.06 17.87 12.38
CA THR A 506 22.14 18.97 12.08
C THR A 506 22.05 19.23 10.58
N THR A 507 23.17 19.28 9.88
CA THR A 507 23.20 19.50 8.42
C THR A 507 22.47 18.40 7.67
N ARG A 508 22.65 17.13 8.05
CA ARG A 508 21.98 15.99 7.41
C ARG A 508 20.48 15.90 7.70
N SER A 509 20.06 16.28 8.91
CA SER A 509 18.66 16.18 9.36
C SER A 509 17.86 17.46 9.16
N ASN A 510 18.52 18.60 8.84
CA ASN A 510 17.80 19.87 8.66
C ASN A 510 17.17 19.95 7.27
N THR A 511 15.87 19.70 7.26
CA THR A 511 15.03 19.67 6.04
C THR A 511 13.88 20.67 6.09
N ASN A 512 13.95 21.65 7.03
CA ASN A 512 12.95 22.72 7.08
C ASN A 512 12.85 23.40 5.71
N ARG A 513 11.66 23.43 5.15
CA ARG A 513 11.36 24.06 3.85
C ARG A 513 10.50 25.30 4.08
N ASP A 514 10.87 26.40 3.45
CA ASP A 514 9.99 27.56 3.37
C ASP A 514 8.79 27.22 2.49
N THR A 515 7.61 27.47 3.00
CA THR A 515 6.37 27.08 2.33
C THR A 515 5.85 28.22 1.45
N VAL A 516 5.77 27.98 0.16
CA VAL A 516 4.87 28.72 -0.72
C VAL A 516 3.54 27.98 -0.73
N ILE A 517 2.53 28.56 -0.09
CA ILE A 517 1.17 28.03 -0.07
C ILE A 517 0.31 28.92 -0.94
N ASN A 518 -0.20 28.38 -2.03
CA ASN A 518 -1.16 29.10 -2.85
C ASN A 518 -2.53 29.11 -2.16
N LYS A 519 -3.25 30.23 -2.29
CA LYS A 519 -4.65 30.28 -1.86
C LYS A 519 -5.50 29.29 -2.66
N TYR A 520 -6.48 28.73 -2.03
CA TYR A 520 -7.43 27.84 -2.67
C TYR A 520 -8.86 28.28 -2.36
N SER A 521 -9.72 28.11 -3.32
CA SER A 521 -11.17 28.27 -3.22
C SER A 521 -11.83 27.25 -4.12
N LEU A 522 -13.05 26.90 -3.81
CA LEU A 522 -13.86 26.07 -4.66
C LEU A 522 -14.77 27.00 -5.50
N ASP A 523 -14.29 27.34 -6.70
CA ASP A 523 -15.07 28.19 -7.60
C ASP A 523 -16.06 27.32 -8.38
N TYR A 524 -17.33 27.43 -8.02
CA TYR A 524 -18.42 26.71 -8.68
C TYR A 524 -19.64 27.63 -8.82
N ASN A 525 -20.17 27.72 -10.04
CA ASN A 525 -21.40 28.42 -10.33
C ASN A 525 -22.54 27.39 -10.42
N LYS A 526 -23.47 27.45 -9.47
CA LYS A 526 -24.63 26.57 -9.45
C LYS A 526 -25.51 26.87 -10.67
N GLU A 527 -25.96 25.82 -11.33
CA GLU A 527 -26.96 25.91 -12.41
C GLU A 527 -28.35 25.61 -11.82
N ASP A 528 -29.33 26.45 -12.16
CA ASP A 528 -30.73 26.21 -11.81
C ASP A 528 -31.33 25.19 -12.79
N ASP A 529 -31.26 23.91 -12.42
CA ASP A 529 -31.95 22.82 -13.13
C ASP A 529 -33.12 22.33 -12.28
N TYR A 530 -34.34 22.44 -12.81
CA TYR A 530 -35.57 22.06 -12.10
C TYR A 530 -36.12 20.71 -12.52
N ASN A 531 -35.56 20.09 -13.59
CA ASN A 531 -36.07 18.84 -14.12
C ASN A 531 -35.55 17.64 -13.32
N THR A 532 -36.45 16.77 -12.88
CA THR A 532 -36.09 15.51 -12.25
C THR A 532 -35.68 14.51 -13.32
N GLU A 533 -34.48 13.97 -13.25
CA GLU A 533 -33.95 12.93 -14.11
C GLU A 533 -33.98 11.58 -13.41
N ILE A 534 -34.36 10.54 -14.13
CA ILE A 534 -34.36 9.16 -13.64
C ILE A 534 -33.43 8.33 -14.53
N SER A 535 -32.57 7.56 -13.89
CA SER A 535 -31.69 6.60 -14.57
C SER A 535 -31.80 5.21 -13.96
N ILE A 536 -31.53 4.18 -14.76
CA ILE A 536 -31.42 2.79 -14.31
C ILE A 536 -30.10 2.18 -14.78
N LEU A 537 -29.49 1.32 -13.96
CA LEU A 537 -28.55 0.31 -14.46
C LEU A 537 -29.34 -0.95 -14.75
N ALA A 538 -29.50 -1.29 -16.02
CA ALA A 538 -30.22 -2.48 -16.49
C ALA A 538 -29.25 -3.62 -16.79
N ARG A 539 -29.60 -4.84 -16.40
CA ARG A 539 -28.79 -6.05 -16.59
C ARG A 539 -29.39 -7.08 -17.54
N ASN A 540 -30.60 -6.84 -18.01
CA ASN A 540 -31.30 -7.70 -18.95
C ASN A 540 -32.23 -6.88 -19.86
N LYS A 541 -32.75 -7.53 -20.92
CA LYS A 541 -33.61 -6.89 -21.92
C LYS A 541 -34.93 -6.39 -21.36
N GLU A 542 -35.52 -7.07 -20.39
CA GLU A 542 -36.80 -6.69 -19.78
C GLU A 542 -36.65 -5.37 -19.00
N GLN A 543 -35.56 -5.19 -18.26
CA GLN A 543 -35.25 -3.96 -17.54
C GLN A 543 -34.98 -2.81 -18.50
N VAL A 544 -34.25 -3.06 -19.63
CA VAL A 544 -34.04 -2.03 -20.67
C VAL A 544 -35.37 -1.62 -21.28
N GLN A 545 -36.24 -2.59 -21.62
CA GLN A 545 -37.55 -2.30 -22.21
C GLN A 545 -38.44 -1.49 -21.25
N ALA A 546 -38.46 -1.84 -19.97
CA ALA A 546 -39.19 -1.08 -18.96
C ALA A 546 -38.71 0.39 -18.90
N GLY A 547 -37.40 0.63 -18.94
CA GLY A 547 -36.83 1.97 -18.99
C GLY A 547 -37.25 2.77 -20.24
N ILE A 548 -37.25 2.12 -21.40
CA ILE A 548 -37.69 2.72 -22.68
C ILE A 548 -39.18 3.07 -22.61
N ASP A 549 -40.04 2.12 -22.22
CA ASP A 549 -41.50 2.31 -22.16
C ASP A 549 -41.90 3.40 -21.15
N MET A 550 -41.15 3.50 -20.05
CA MET A 550 -41.32 4.56 -19.07
C MET A 550 -40.67 5.90 -19.48
N ASN A 551 -40.02 5.95 -20.65
CA ASN A 551 -39.40 7.15 -21.19
C ASN A 551 -38.49 7.89 -20.18
N ILE A 552 -37.63 7.15 -19.46
CA ILE A 552 -36.66 7.72 -18.51
C ILE A 552 -35.48 8.40 -19.22
N ASP A 553 -34.63 9.09 -18.49
CA ASP A 553 -33.59 9.96 -19.05
C ASP A 553 -32.36 9.19 -19.48
N ARG A 554 -31.91 8.18 -18.69
CA ARG A 554 -30.71 7.39 -18.96
C ARG A 554 -30.90 5.93 -18.59
N ILE A 555 -30.41 5.03 -19.46
CA ILE A 555 -30.39 3.59 -19.24
C ILE A 555 -28.94 3.13 -19.40
N TYR A 556 -28.29 2.82 -18.31
CA TYR A 556 -26.92 2.29 -18.30
C TYR A 556 -26.95 0.80 -18.54
N VAL A 557 -26.14 0.32 -19.48
CA VAL A 557 -26.04 -1.10 -19.84
C VAL A 557 -24.60 -1.51 -20.09
N ASP A 558 -24.29 -2.79 -19.93
CA ASP A 558 -23.01 -3.35 -20.34
C ASP A 558 -22.89 -3.48 -21.87
N SER A 559 -21.71 -3.86 -22.37
CA SER A 559 -21.44 -3.91 -23.82
C SER A 559 -22.37 -4.83 -24.60
N GLU A 560 -22.79 -5.97 -24.02
CA GLU A 560 -23.67 -6.93 -24.72
C GLU A 560 -25.07 -6.34 -24.98
N LEU A 561 -25.64 -5.65 -24.00
CA LEU A 561 -26.92 -4.97 -24.16
C LEU A 561 -26.77 -3.68 -24.98
N TYR A 562 -25.65 -2.99 -24.86
CA TYR A 562 -25.36 -1.80 -25.63
C TYR A 562 -25.40 -2.06 -27.13
N ASP A 563 -24.79 -3.13 -27.62
CA ASP A 563 -24.79 -3.49 -29.06
C ASP A 563 -26.18 -3.71 -29.62
N ILE A 564 -27.15 -4.11 -28.77
CA ILE A 564 -28.55 -4.33 -29.17
C ILE A 564 -29.34 -3.02 -29.26
N TYR A 565 -29.07 -2.08 -28.32
CA TYR A 565 -29.94 -0.90 -28.13
C TYR A 565 -29.23 0.45 -28.44
N LYS A 566 -28.02 0.46 -28.99
CA LYS A 566 -27.16 1.64 -29.21
C LYS A 566 -27.76 2.74 -30.05
N ASP A 567 -28.79 2.43 -30.86
CA ASP A 567 -29.49 3.42 -31.70
C ASP A 567 -30.49 4.28 -30.90
N ASN A 568 -30.73 3.94 -29.63
CA ASN A 568 -31.54 4.76 -28.74
C ASN A 568 -30.62 5.71 -27.96
N ASP A 569 -30.88 7.01 -28.07
CA ASP A 569 -30.08 8.10 -27.50
C ASP A 569 -30.04 8.14 -25.96
N LYS A 570 -30.93 7.41 -25.28
CA LYS A 570 -30.98 7.26 -23.83
C LYS A 570 -30.10 6.10 -23.30
N ILE A 571 -29.56 5.29 -24.19
CA ILE A 571 -28.70 4.18 -23.84
C ILE A 571 -27.27 4.68 -23.65
N TYR A 572 -26.71 4.39 -22.48
CA TYR A 572 -25.33 4.70 -22.11
C TYR A 572 -24.54 3.41 -21.95
N LEU A 573 -23.38 3.33 -22.59
CA LEU A 573 -22.46 2.23 -22.40
C LEU A 573 -21.77 2.38 -21.03
N ARG A 574 -22.02 1.44 -20.11
CA ARG A 574 -21.26 1.29 -18.90
C ARG A 574 -19.96 0.55 -19.18
N LEU A 575 -18.85 1.22 -18.99
CA LEU A 575 -17.54 0.61 -19.18
C LEU A 575 -17.22 -0.37 -18.04
N GLU A 576 -16.38 -1.36 -18.31
CA GLU A 576 -15.89 -2.26 -17.29
C GLU A 576 -14.94 -1.54 -16.34
N ARG A 577 -14.95 -1.89 -15.04
CA ARG A 577 -14.07 -1.28 -14.03
C ARG A 577 -12.59 -1.61 -14.26
N VAL A 578 -12.29 -2.77 -14.80
CA VAL A 578 -10.93 -3.19 -15.17
C VAL A 578 -10.86 -3.23 -16.67
N ASN A 579 -10.46 -2.12 -17.26
CA ASN A 579 -10.44 -1.96 -18.71
C ASN A 579 -9.06 -1.51 -19.19
N ASN A 580 -8.48 -2.25 -20.10
CA ASN A 580 -7.21 -1.94 -20.75
C ASN A 580 -7.39 -1.55 -22.24
N ASN A 581 -8.63 -1.53 -22.73
CA ASN A 581 -8.93 -1.24 -24.13
C ASN A 581 -10.20 -0.40 -24.25
N TYR A 582 -10.06 0.83 -24.76
CA TYR A 582 -11.12 1.82 -24.92
C TYR A 582 -11.53 1.97 -26.40
N ASN A 583 -11.80 0.88 -27.10
CA ASN A 583 -12.17 0.89 -28.51
C ASN A 583 -13.71 0.90 -28.72
N TYR A 584 -14.44 1.64 -27.89
CA TYR A 584 -15.88 1.80 -28.04
C TYR A 584 -16.21 3.09 -28.78
N ASP A 585 -16.98 2.97 -29.86
CA ASP A 585 -17.57 4.11 -30.53
C ASP A 585 -18.95 4.41 -29.92
N SER A 586 -18.95 5.09 -28.80
CA SER A 586 -20.16 5.51 -28.10
C SER A 586 -20.06 6.98 -27.69
N LYS A 587 -21.15 7.72 -27.93
CA LYS A 587 -21.28 9.11 -27.50
C LYS A 587 -21.72 9.22 -26.04
N ASN A 588 -22.44 8.20 -25.51
CA ASN A 588 -23.01 8.18 -24.19
C ASN A 588 -22.27 7.14 -23.32
N ILE A 589 -21.52 7.58 -22.33
CA ILE A 589 -20.61 6.74 -21.53
C ILE A 589 -20.92 6.89 -20.04
N LEU A 590 -21.04 5.76 -19.33
CA LEU A 590 -20.91 5.69 -17.87
C LEU A 590 -19.49 5.23 -17.51
N ALA A 591 -18.67 6.16 -17.06
CA ALA A 591 -17.27 5.91 -16.70
C ALA A 591 -17.15 5.31 -15.29
N THR A 592 -16.50 4.19 -15.18
CA THR A 592 -16.34 3.41 -13.93
C THR A 592 -14.97 3.55 -13.31
N GLU A 593 -14.01 4.21 -13.99
CA GLU A 593 -12.64 4.46 -13.52
C GLU A 593 -12.06 5.69 -14.25
N ILE A 594 -10.89 6.19 -13.78
CA ILE A 594 -10.32 7.47 -14.23
C ILE A 594 -9.78 7.46 -15.65
N GLY A 595 -9.38 6.32 -16.19
CA GLY A 595 -8.92 6.21 -17.59
C GLY A 595 -10.05 6.45 -18.57
N ALA A 596 -11.28 6.01 -18.22
CA ALA A 596 -12.47 6.32 -19.00
C ALA A 596 -12.77 7.83 -19.02
N ILE A 597 -12.55 8.54 -17.90
CA ILE A 597 -12.67 10.00 -17.85
C ILE A 597 -11.68 10.65 -18.82
N TYR A 598 -10.43 10.22 -18.80
CA TYR A 598 -9.41 10.75 -19.69
C TYR A 598 -9.75 10.52 -21.17
N LYS A 599 -10.15 9.30 -21.51
CA LYS A 599 -10.38 8.87 -22.90
C LYS A 599 -11.62 9.51 -23.53
N TYR A 600 -12.70 9.66 -22.76
CA TYR A 600 -14.00 10.07 -23.27
C TYR A 600 -14.43 11.46 -22.79
N ARG A 601 -13.47 12.35 -22.46
CA ARG A 601 -13.74 13.71 -21.95
C ARG A 601 -14.62 14.58 -22.87
N ASP A 602 -14.64 14.28 -24.15
CA ASP A 602 -15.44 14.99 -25.17
C ASP A 602 -16.79 14.33 -25.45
N SER A 603 -17.12 13.23 -24.76
CA SER A 603 -18.36 12.48 -24.91
C SER A 603 -19.44 12.98 -23.93
N ASN A 604 -20.65 12.45 -24.06
CA ASN A 604 -21.69 12.62 -23.05
C ASN A 604 -21.40 11.68 -21.85
N LEU A 605 -20.60 12.19 -20.92
CA LEU A 605 -19.90 11.41 -19.91
C LEU A 605 -20.57 11.56 -18.54
N ILE A 606 -20.93 10.42 -17.92
CA ILE A 606 -21.41 10.32 -16.53
C ILE A 606 -20.37 9.54 -15.75
N SER A 607 -20.08 9.93 -14.52
CA SER A 607 -19.19 9.13 -13.66
C SER A 607 -19.98 8.18 -12.74
N ASP A 608 -19.50 6.94 -12.63
CA ASP A 608 -20.08 5.94 -11.73
C ASP A 608 -19.57 6.11 -10.29
N TYR A 609 -20.31 5.60 -9.29
CA TYR A 609 -19.95 5.63 -7.87
C TYR A 609 -18.62 4.95 -7.55
N TYR A 610 -18.12 4.12 -8.44
CA TYR A 610 -16.83 3.45 -8.32
C TYR A 610 -15.62 4.39 -8.28
N LEU A 611 -15.79 5.65 -8.70
CA LEU A 611 -14.76 6.68 -8.58
C LEU A 611 -14.58 7.21 -7.15
N ASN A 612 -15.33 6.66 -6.19
CA ASN A 612 -15.25 6.98 -4.75
C ASN A 612 -15.42 8.47 -4.45
N VAL A 613 -16.31 9.16 -5.17
CA VAL A 613 -16.53 10.60 -4.99
C VAL A 613 -17.31 10.87 -3.70
N VAL A 614 -16.66 11.56 -2.78
CA VAL A 614 -17.23 11.89 -1.46
C VAL A 614 -17.03 13.36 -1.07
N ASN A 615 -16.55 14.22 -1.97
CA ASN A 615 -16.33 15.66 -1.70
C ASN A 615 -16.49 16.53 -2.95
N ASN A 616 -16.65 17.83 -2.73
CA ASN A 616 -16.86 18.82 -3.78
C ASN A 616 -15.66 19.01 -4.70
N TYR A 617 -14.44 18.80 -4.21
CA TYR A 617 -13.23 18.94 -5.04
C TYR A 617 -13.13 17.80 -6.05
N SER A 618 -13.53 16.57 -5.67
CA SER A 618 -13.64 15.45 -6.58
C SER A 618 -14.76 15.64 -7.59
N ILE A 619 -15.93 16.17 -7.17
CA ILE A 619 -17.03 16.55 -8.08
C ILE A 619 -16.51 17.57 -9.09
N LYS A 620 -15.96 18.68 -8.62
CA LYS A 620 -15.45 19.76 -9.49
C LYS A 620 -14.37 19.28 -10.44
N PHE A 621 -13.43 18.44 -9.97
CA PHE A 621 -12.41 17.86 -10.81
C PHE A 621 -13.00 17.05 -11.97
N LEU A 622 -13.99 16.22 -11.71
CA LEU A 622 -14.66 15.42 -12.75
C LEU A 622 -15.44 16.31 -13.75
N LEU A 623 -16.14 17.33 -13.25
CA LEU A 623 -16.83 18.30 -14.11
C LEU A 623 -15.85 19.04 -15.03
N ASP A 624 -14.69 19.46 -14.50
CA ASP A 624 -13.62 20.11 -15.28
C ASP A 624 -13.00 19.18 -16.34
N ASN A 625 -13.16 17.87 -16.19
CA ASN A 625 -12.72 16.85 -17.13
C ASN A 625 -13.87 16.30 -18.02
N GLY A 626 -14.95 17.05 -18.20
CA GLY A 626 -16.00 16.77 -19.16
C GLY A 626 -17.17 15.93 -18.64
N VAL A 627 -17.14 15.48 -17.38
CA VAL A 627 -18.26 14.76 -16.78
C VAL A 627 -19.48 15.68 -16.61
N LYS A 628 -20.66 15.20 -17.02
CA LYS A 628 -21.92 15.98 -16.95
C LYS A 628 -22.66 15.75 -15.63
N ARG A 629 -22.62 14.53 -15.09
CA ARG A 629 -23.21 14.14 -13.82
C ARG A 629 -22.24 13.27 -13.06
N VAL A 630 -22.21 13.43 -11.74
CA VAL A 630 -21.31 12.69 -10.85
C VAL A 630 -22.13 11.84 -9.90
N THR A 631 -22.00 10.50 -10.00
CA THR A 631 -22.64 9.60 -9.05
C THR A 631 -21.82 9.55 -7.76
N LEU A 632 -22.43 9.92 -6.63
CA LEU A 632 -21.77 9.88 -5.33
C LEU A 632 -21.52 8.44 -4.87
N SER A 633 -20.41 8.25 -4.15
CA SER A 633 -20.11 7.00 -3.47
C SER A 633 -21.19 6.66 -2.44
N PRO A 634 -21.58 5.37 -2.29
CA PRO A 634 -22.43 4.93 -1.17
C PRO A 634 -21.82 5.19 0.21
N GLU A 635 -20.55 5.53 0.30
CA GLU A 635 -19.86 5.89 1.55
C GLU A 635 -20.20 7.31 2.04
N VAL A 636 -20.90 8.12 1.24
CA VAL A 636 -21.45 9.40 1.65
C VAL A 636 -22.71 9.18 2.50
N ASN A 637 -22.84 9.92 3.59
CA ASN A 637 -24.08 9.90 4.37
C ASN A 637 -25.14 10.78 3.71
N TYR A 638 -26.11 10.18 3.06
CA TYR A 638 -27.18 10.86 2.31
C TYR A 638 -28.14 11.70 3.16
N ASN A 639 -28.00 11.68 4.50
CA ASN A 639 -28.74 12.55 5.40
C ASN A 639 -28.05 13.93 5.63
N TYR A 640 -26.83 14.11 5.14
CA TYR A 640 -26.01 15.32 5.35
C TYR A 640 -25.32 15.72 4.04
N LEU A 641 -26.11 16.26 3.10
CA LEU A 641 -25.66 16.63 1.76
C LEU A 641 -25.66 18.15 1.50
N ASP A 642 -26.06 18.95 2.47
CA ASP A 642 -26.30 20.40 2.27
C ASP A 642 -25.04 21.16 1.78
N ASP A 643 -23.84 20.67 2.10
CA ASP A 643 -22.56 21.28 1.72
C ASP A 643 -22.02 20.79 0.36
N TYR A 644 -22.78 19.96 -0.38
CA TYR A 644 -22.34 19.41 -1.66
C TYR A 644 -22.78 20.26 -2.86
N ILE A 645 -22.05 20.09 -3.99
CA ILE A 645 -22.47 20.56 -5.32
C ILE A 645 -23.60 19.63 -5.79
N LEU A 646 -24.84 20.01 -5.55
CA LEU A 646 -26.00 19.11 -5.65
C LEU A 646 -26.63 19.07 -7.04
N ASP A 647 -26.54 20.15 -7.82
CA ASP A 647 -27.15 20.29 -9.16
C ASP A 647 -26.50 19.38 -10.22
N LYS A 648 -25.29 18.89 -9.99
CA LYS A 648 -24.56 17.97 -10.89
C LYS A 648 -24.42 16.54 -10.31
N VAL A 649 -25.06 16.27 -9.19
CA VAL A 649 -24.97 14.97 -8.51
C VAL A 649 -26.10 14.04 -8.98
N GLU A 650 -25.76 12.76 -9.17
CA GLU A 650 -26.67 11.63 -9.28
C GLU A 650 -26.61 10.77 -8.01
N LEU A 651 -27.76 10.47 -7.39
CA LEU A 651 -27.84 9.60 -6.21
C LEU A 651 -28.39 8.22 -6.59
N ILE A 652 -27.76 7.18 -6.07
CA ILE A 652 -28.32 5.83 -6.10
C ILE A 652 -29.34 5.71 -4.97
N ILE A 653 -30.62 5.70 -5.31
CA ILE A 653 -31.71 5.68 -4.31
C ILE A 653 -32.34 4.31 -4.08
N TYR A 654 -32.05 3.35 -4.98
CA TYR A 654 -32.55 2.00 -4.83
C TYR A 654 -31.61 1.01 -5.51
N GLY A 655 -31.53 -0.21 -4.96
CA GLY A 655 -30.98 -1.38 -5.63
C GLY A 655 -29.83 -2.06 -4.89
N THR A 656 -29.09 -2.90 -5.62
CA THR A 656 -28.05 -3.76 -5.06
C THR A 656 -26.67 -3.24 -5.40
N ILE A 657 -25.95 -2.77 -4.38
CA ILE A 657 -24.59 -2.24 -4.52
C ILE A 657 -23.57 -3.37 -4.65
N GLU A 658 -22.58 -3.23 -5.50
CA GLU A 658 -21.45 -4.13 -5.59
C GLU A 658 -20.49 -3.92 -4.42
N ASN A 659 -20.25 -4.98 -3.63
CA ASN A 659 -19.32 -4.95 -2.49
C ASN A 659 -17.86 -4.96 -2.92
N MET A 660 -17.52 -5.76 -3.95
CA MET A 660 -16.14 -5.91 -4.42
C MET A 660 -16.07 -6.53 -5.81
N ILE A 661 -15.00 -6.17 -6.52
CA ILE A 661 -14.56 -6.81 -7.75
C ILE A 661 -13.21 -7.50 -7.54
N THR A 662 -13.04 -8.72 -8.08
CA THR A 662 -11.81 -9.48 -7.90
C THR A 662 -11.44 -10.29 -9.14
N LYS A 663 -10.14 -10.40 -9.42
CA LYS A 663 -9.57 -11.31 -10.43
C LYS A 663 -9.60 -12.78 -9.99
N SER A 664 -9.78 -13.03 -8.68
CA SER A 664 -9.93 -14.37 -8.14
C SER A 664 -11.36 -14.90 -8.35
N CYS A 665 -11.49 -16.19 -8.66
CA CYS A 665 -12.80 -16.84 -8.77
C CYS A 665 -13.02 -17.84 -7.63
N PRO A 666 -13.83 -17.53 -6.61
CA PRO A 666 -14.09 -18.42 -5.48
C PRO A 666 -14.76 -19.75 -5.90
N ILE A 667 -15.45 -19.75 -7.03
CA ILE A 667 -16.15 -20.92 -7.56
C ILE A 667 -15.12 -21.88 -8.21
N LYS A 668 -14.16 -21.36 -8.96
CA LYS A 668 -13.07 -22.14 -9.56
C LYS A 668 -12.20 -22.81 -8.49
N GLU A 669 -12.07 -22.21 -7.32
CA GLU A 669 -11.34 -22.80 -6.19
C GLU A 669 -11.97 -24.11 -5.69
N LEU A 670 -13.27 -24.29 -5.91
CA LEU A 670 -14.00 -25.55 -5.66
C LEU A 670 -14.08 -26.46 -6.90
N LYS A 671 -13.23 -26.22 -7.92
CA LYS A 671 -13.13 -26.99 -9.17
C LYS A 671 -14.38 -26.94 -10.06
N ILE A 672 -15.17 -25.88 -9.94
CA ILE A 672 -16.33 -25.60 -10.79
C ILE A 672 -15.99 -24.38 -11.67
N CYS A 673 -16.35 -24.42 -12.95
CA CYS A 673 -16.25 -23.24 -13.81
C CYS A 673 -17.57 -22.48 -13.83
N PRO A 674 -17.62 -21.19 -13.43
CA PRO A 674 -18.87 -20.42 -13.38
C PRO A 674 -19.27 -19.79 -14.72
N CYS A 675 -18.51 -20.04 -15.79
CA CYS A 675 -18.67 -19.34 -17.07
C CYS A 675 -19.96 -19.69 -17.82
N LYS A 676 -20.82 -20.55 -17.27
CA LYS A 676 -22.18 -20.76 -17.77
C LYS A 676 -23.10 -19.69 -17.17
N LYS A 677 -23.66 -18.85 -18.01
CA LYS A 677 -24.50 -17.69 -17.61
C LYS A 677 -25.81 -18.06 -16.90
N GLU A 678 -26.27 -19.30 -17.02
CA GLU A 678 -27.54 -19.76 -16.47
C GLU A 678 -27.47 -20.10 -14.97
N ASP A 679 -26.29 -20.34 -14.44
CA ASP A 679 -26.13 -20.73 -13.04
C ASP A 679 -26.15 -19.52 -12.10
N ILE A 680 -26.91 -19.65 -11.00
CA ILE A 680 -27.03 -18.65 -9.96
C ILE A 680 -26.15 -19.04 -8.77
N TYR A 681 -25.18 -18.18 -8.42
CA TYR A 681 -24.25 -18.42 -7.32
C TYR A 681 -24.40 -17.41 -6.19
N TYR A 682 -24.26 -17.90 -4.94
CA TYR A 682 -24.17 -17.07 -3.74
C TYR A 682 -23.03 -17.54 -2.85
N LEU A 683 -22.41 -16.58 -2.17
CA LEU A 683 -21.58 -16.83 -0.99
C LEU A 683 -22.41 -16.59 0.25
N GLU A 684 -22.51 -17.58 1.13
CA GLU A 684 -23.24 -17.47 2.41
C GLU A 684 -22.22 -17.34 3.56
N ASP A 685 -22.34 -16.27 4.34
CA ASP A 685 -21.52 -16.06 5.53
C ASP A 685 -22.04 -16.84 6.76
N ILE A 686 -21.35 -16.70 7.90
CA ILE A 686 -21.72 -17.34 9.17
C ILE A 686 -23.07 -16.84 9.73
N ASN A 687 -23.53 -15.65 9.32
CA ASN A 687 -24.79 -15.04 9.72
C ASN A 687 -25.94 -15.37 8.74
N LYS A 688 -25.69 -16.25 7.78
CA LYS A 688 -26.64 -16.65 6.72
C LYS A 688 -26.98 -15.54 5.72
N ASN A 689 -26.18 -14.48 5.64
CA ASN A 689 -26.30 -13.50 4.58
C ASN A 689 -25.80 -14.10 3.26
N ARG A 690 -26.58 -13.91 2.19
CA ARG A 690 -26.31 -14.49 0.86
C ARG A 690 -25.91 -13.39 -0.12
N TYR A 691 -24.64 -13.34 -0.47
CA TYR A 691 -24.05 -12.39 -1.42
C TYR A 691 -24.11 -12.99 -2.83
N ARG A 692 -24.87 -12.36 -3.73
CA ARG A 692 -24.94 -12.80 -5.13
C ARG A 692 -23.56 -12.67 -5.78
N VAL A 693 -23.14 -13.67 -6.53
CA VAL A 693 -21.87 -13.68 -7.26
C VAL A 693 -22.15 -13.64 -8.75
N LEU A 694 -21.64 -12.60 -9.41
CA LEU A 694 -21.71 -12.44 -10.86
C LEU A 694 -20.32 -12.64 -11.47
N HIS A 695 -20.29 -13.10 -12.70
CA HIS A 695 -19.05 -13.26 -13.46
C HIS A 695 -19.17 -12.56 -14.81
N ASN A 696 -18.18 -11.73 -15.11
CA ASN A 696 -18.01 -11.12 -16.43
C ASN A 696 -16.52 -11.10 -16.77
N ASN A 697 -16.14 -11.56 -17.97
CA ASN A 697 -14.75 -11.54 -18.48
C ASN A 697 -13.69 -12.06 -17.51
N CYS A 698 -13.98 -13.18 -16.83
CA CYS A 698 -13.13 -13.76 -15.77
C CYS A 698 -12.93 -12.86 -14.53
N LEU A 699 -13.70 -11.79 -14.38
CA LEU A 699 -13.82 -11.01 -13.17
C LEU A 699 -14.99 -11.51 -12.33
N THR A 700 -14.84 -11.51 -11.03
CA THR A 700 -15.87 -11.88 -10.06
C THR A 700 -16.38 -10.64 -9.36
N HIS A 701 -17.70 -10.42 -9.41
CA HIS A 701 -18.40 -9.32 -8.73
C HIS A 701 -19.23 -9.90 -7.60
N ILE A 702 -19.04 -9.39 -6.38
CA ILE A 702 -19.80 -9.81 -5.21
C ILE A 702 -20.74 -8.68 -4.82
N MET A 703 -22.05 -8.95 -5.00
CA MET A 703 -23.11 -7.99 -4.72
C MET A 703 -23.47 -7.99 -3.25
N HIS A 704 -23.94 -6.87 -2.73
CA HIS A 704 -24.42 -6.80 -1.35
C HIS A 704 -25.68 -7.65 -1.17
N TYR A 705 -25.88 -8.21 0.03
CA TYR A 705 -27.01 -9.11 0.30
C TYR A 705 -28.35 -8.38 0.54
N LYS A 706 -28.29 -7.07 0.81
CA LYS A 706 -29.47 -6.20 0.98
C LYS A 706 -29.50 -5.13 -0.08
N LYS A 707 -30.71 -4.84 -0.58
CA LYS A 707 -30.94 -3.66 -1.42
C LYS A 707 -30.97 -2.41 -0.53
N ILE A 708 -30.35 -1.33 -1.00
CA ILE A 708 -30.59 0.01 -0.44
C ILE A 708 -31.98 0.48 -0.93
N ASN A 709 -32.65 1.29 -0.14
CA ASN A 709 -33.91 1.94 -0.54
C ASN A 709 -34.06 3.27 0.17
N TYR A 710 -33.94 4.36 -0.58
CA TYR A 710 -34.10 5.75 -0.16
C TYR A 710 -35.21 6.46 -0.94
N ILE A 711 -36.12 5.73 -1.59
CA ILE A 711 -37.21 6.30 -2.40
C ILE A 711 -38.09 7.23 -1.55
N ASP A 712 -38.40 6.84 -0.32
CA ASP A 712 -39.19 7.66 0.60
C ASP A 712 -38.53 9.01 0.95
N ASN A 713 -37.22 9.14 0.72
CA ASN A 713 -36.47 10.38 1.02
C ASN A 713 -36.38 11.34 -0.19
N ILE A 714 -36.98 11.01 -1.33
CA ILE A 714 -36.87 11.81 -2.58
C ILE A 714 -37.32 13.27 -2.37
N SER A 715 -38.40 13.49 -1.60
CA SER A 715 -38.89 14.84 -1.31
C SER A 715 -37.82 15.67 -0.59
N TYR A 716 -37.09 15.09 0.36
CA TYR A 716 -35.95 15.74 1.00
C TYR A 716 -34.86 16.07 -0.01
N TYR A 717 -34.44 15.10 -0.84
CA TYR A 717 -33.39 15.31 -1.84
C TYR A 717 -33.78 16.39 -2.87
N LYS A 718 -35.03 16.41 -3.32
CA LYS A 718 -35.56 17.49 -4.19
C LYS A 718 -35.47 18.88 -3.52
N ASN A 719 -35.80 18.96 -2.23
CA ASN A 719 -35.78 20.23 -1.48
C ASN A 719 -34.36 20.79 -1.33
N ILE A 720 -33.35 19.97 -1.13
CA ILE A 720 -31.94 20.41 -1.06
C ILE A 720 -31.30 20.67 -2.42
N GLY A 721 -31.95 20.32 -3.54
CA GLY A 721 -31.51 20.66 -4.90
C GLY A 721 -30.99 19.51 -5.73
N ILE A 722 -31.10 18.25 -5.28
CA ILE A 722 -30.76 17.09 -6.09
C ILE A 722 -31.88 16.78 -7.08
N ARG A 723 -31.50 16.49 -8.33
CA ARG A 723 -32.44 16.27 -9.43
C ARG A 723 -32.25 14.95 -10.16
N SER A 724 -31.16 14.23 -9.95
CA SER A 724 -30.86 12.98 -10.67
C SER A 724 -30.85 11.79 -9.72
N TYR A 725 -31.67 10.78 -10.02
CA TYR A 725 -31.91 9.59 -9.20
C TYR A 725 -31.69 8.32 -10.00
N ARG A 726 -30.92 7.38 -9.44
CA ARG A 726 -30.53 6.14 -10.09
C ARG A 726 -31.05 4.91 -9.37
N LEU A 727 -31.54 3.92 -10.14
CA LEU A 727 -31.87 2.58 -9.68
C LEU A 727 -30.79 1.59 -10.12
N GLU A 728 -30.13 0.91 -9.18
CA GLU A 728 -29.15 -0.17 -9.40
C GLU A 728 -29.87 -1.53 -9.45
N LEU A 729 -30.40 -1.89 -10.61
CA LEU A 729 -31.18 -3.11 -10.78
C LEU A 729 -30.27 -4.35 -10.80
N LEU A 730 -30.78 -5.46 -10.29
CA LEU A 730 -30.12 -6.77 -10.33
C LEU A 730 -31.07 -7.83 -10.91
N ASP A 731 -32.09 -8.22 -10.18
CA ASP A 731 -33.03 -9.30 -10.54
C ASP A 731 -34.50 -8.79 -10.62
N GLU A 732 -34.71 -7.44 -10.66
CA GLU A 732 -36.04 -6.83 -10.74
C GLU A 732 -36.73 -7.16 -12.06
N SER A 733 -38.02 -7.55 -11.99
CA SER A 733 -38.84 -7.80 -13.18
C SER A 733 -39.25 -6.49 -13.87
N TYR A 734 -39.79 -6.61 -15.11
CA TYR A 734 -40.33 -5.50 -15.87
C TYR A 734 -41.36 -4.68 -15.06
N GLU A 735 -42.32 -5.36 -14.39
CA GLU A 735 -43.37 -4.71 -13.60
C GLU A 735 -42.83 -4.03 -12.36
N GLU A 736 -41.82 -4.62 -11.71
CA GLU A 736 -41.13 -4.02 -10.57
C GLU A 736 -40.42 -2.73 -10.94
N VAL A 737 -39.72 -2.72 -12.09
CA VAL A 737 -39.04 -1.50 -12.58
C VAL A 737 -40.04 -0.38 -12.86
N ILE A 738 -41.16 -0.68 -13.54
CA ILE A 738 -42.24 0.31 -13.79
C ILE A 738 -42.79 0.87 -12.47
N ARG A 739 -43.05 -0.01 -11.49
CA ARG A 739 -43.53 0.41 -10.18
C ARG A 739 -42.55 1.39 -9.50
N LEU A 740 -41.27 1.05 -9.45
CA LEU A 740 -40.24 1.87 -8.83
C LEU A 740 -40.11 3.25 -9.51
N ILE A 741 -40.14 3.30 -10.85
CA ILE A 741 -40.10 4.58 -11.59
C ILE A 741 -41.33 5.44 -11.26
N ASN A 742 -42.51 4.84 -11.19
CA ASN A 742 -43.73 5.56 -10.82
C ASN A 742 -43.71 6.09 -9.37
N GLU A 743 -43.07 5.36 -8.43
CA GLU A 743 -42.87 5.84 -7.07
C GLU A 743 -41.96 7.07 -7.01
N ILE A 744 -40.90 7.14 -7.82
CA ILE A 744 -39.99 8.30 -7.92
C ILE A 744 -40.70 9.53 -8.52
N ARG A 745 -41.62 9.31 -9.46
CA ARG A 745 -42.37 10.40 -10.14
C ARG A 745 -43.45 11.03 -9.31
N LYS A 746 -43.96 10.34 -8.27
CA LYS A 746 -44.90 10.90 -7.27
C LYS A 746 -44.20 11.93 -6.37
#